data_d14344e0f4afd3c2bf8d0cef2a37916f
#
_entry.id   d14344e0f4afd3c2bf8d0cef2a37916f
#
_cell.length_a   1.000
_cell.length_b   1.000
_cell.length_c   1.000
_cell.angle_alpha   90.00
_cell.angle_beta   90.00
_cell.angle_gamma   90.00
#
_symmetry.space_group_name_H-M   'P 1'
#
loop_
_entity.id
_entity.type
_entity.pdbx_description
1 polymer ?
#
loop_
_entity_poly.entity_id
_entity_poly.type
_entity_poly.pdbx_seq_one_letter_code
_entity_poly.pdbx_strand_id
1 'polypeptide(L)'
;MFKKSLAVVLFSLSVLPVFAGEAERVSVRFGGRLVVPAFRTMLEPKAAGGDWCFNGGAGGFEPTADGTYHFKLYPNHRPEIAATMRVASPTADVVRVDYVFSPKADLTLRGGFVNVELKYDEFAGGWLEADGQRHEWPKGMNAFRLPRGGCRRLEVVRGRDGARLALEVASPGGAIWLQNNRPWGNETASVRIGFPHEPDGSYKGGVKYPLSVVMRGAGSLDAHPAKSVVISAGPDWVPIKMRGGVRPGSALDFSKIRGTEAPAGKYGRVVAKGDHFEFERLPGVPQRFYGANVCMTANVPPKDAARRFAEDFARRGYNSIRIHHHETPLVKGMNDPAALTFNPEAIDRFDALVAACVTNGIYLTTDLFVSRSPITYRALGIDKPGVLPTMDYKFYVPVHPGTWSNFCAWTRLFLTHRNPYTGRTLAEEPALACLSLVNEGPLNAKDGGFYASVPEWKAAWLKWIAEKRAKEPAKWGKVRDEIPSFYAQDLQGAAFLAFLAEVERDFATRVRQLVHGELKCPVPLANMNNGGNLGLQGVRDAAYEYVDDHFYIDHPRFLGRPWSLPSESPNVNPVMNPQLGALGSAMKRAFGKPFAVSEYNFCGPGRFRGVGGIITAAEGALQDWSALWRFAWTHSDTMMGNMTRGGVGYFDAAGDPLAHASDRASICLFLRGDLAPLKAEYPIRLPGAVPDAPDPQMVKSVRLPWTWATWYRKVGMTLKDRPGQISVADAYAKGTAQVRSDLGLPADESVWPVAGDGAVAVDPNDGTFNLSTPRTSGGFTGGREIRSASLDATLDGQAATVWASALDDAPIATSRRLLVTHLPDVQNDRVTYADPDLKILLSHGRSAPMMRVCKASIVLRCAEGPWKVYALGVDGSRRGEISATYSDGALRFISDTARDPSDATFLYEVVR
;
A
#
# COMPACT_ATOMS: atom_id res chain seq x y z
N MET A 1 4.01 18.80 41.43
CA MET A 1 2.66 18.23 41.31
C MET A 1 2.18 18.38 39.86
N PHE A 2 2.85 17.73 38.91
CA PHE A 2 2.41 17.62 37.53
C PHE A 2 3.02 16.35 36.96
N LYS A 3 2.39 15.23 37.26
CA LYS A 3 2.59 13.96 36.61
C LYS A 3 1.21 13.38 36.37
N LYS A 4 0.71 13.54 35.12
CA LYS A 4 -0.27 12.66 34.49
C LYS A 4 -0.81 13.36 33.24
N SER A 5 -0.63 12.67 32.11
CA SER A 5 -1.22 12.85 30.78
C SER A 5 -0.24 13.33 29.71
N LEU A 6 0.75 12.48 29.45
CA LEU A 6 1.39 12.39 28.15
C LEU A 6 1.33 10.93 27.73
N ALA A 7 0.24 10.50 27.12
CA ALA A 7 0.19 9.27 26.37
C ALA A 7 0.91 9.49 25.04
N VAL A 8 2.19 9.75 25.12
CA VAL A 8 3.14 9.56 24.03
C VAL A 8 3.23 8.05 23.87
N VAL A 9 2.89 7.54 22.70
CA VAL A 9 3.25 6.18 22.30
C VAL A 9 4.77 6.15 22.17
N LEU A 10 5.44 6.10 23.32
CA LEU A 10 6.83 5.71 23.43
C LEU A 10 6.86 4.20 23.22
N PHE A 11 7.46 3.75 22.14
CA PHE A 11 8.05 2.42 22.08
C PHE A 11 9.18 2.35 23.13
N SER A 12 8.80 2.28 24.40
CA SER A 12 9.71 1.82 25.44
C SER A 12 9.73 0.30 25.33
N LEU A 13 10.89 -0.24 25.00
CA LEU A 13 11.27 -1.62 25.26
C LEU A 13 11.22 -1.89 26.79
N SER A 14 10.02 -2.01 27.34
CA SER A 14 9.83 -2.76 28.57
C SER A 14 9.68 -4.22 28.15
N VAL A 15 10.65 -5.02 28.53
CA VAL A 15 10.55 -6.47 28.56
C VAL A 15 9.42 -6.81 29.54
N LEU A 16 8.18 -6.82 29.04
CA LEU A 16 7.10 -7.52 29.69
C LEU A 16 7.31 -9.02 29.42
N PRO A 17 7.04 -9.89 30.39
CA PRO A 17 7.15 -11.32 30.20
C PRO A 17 6.25 -11.69 29.01
N VAL A 18 6.86 -12.31 28.02
CA VAL A 18 6.21 -12.88 26.87
C VAL A 18 5.28 -13.97 27.38
N PHE A 19 4.03 -13.66 27.58
CA PHE A 19 2.98 -14.66 27.43
C PHE A 19 2.80 -14.84 25.92
N ALA A 20 3.69 -15.62 25.34
CA ALA A 20 3.50 -16.19 24.02
C ALA A 20 2.42 -17.25 24.15
N GLY A 21 1.17 -16.84 24.06
CA GLY A 21 0.11 -17.73 23.66
C GLY A 21 0.41 -18.11 22.21
N GLU A 22 0.85 -19.35 21.99
CA GLU A 22 1.02 -19.89 20.67
C GLU A 22 -0.36 -20.02 20.03
N ALA A 23 -0.67 -19.13 19.07
CA ALA A 23 -1.92 -19.21 18.34
C ALA A 23 -1.86 -20.41 17.41
N GLU A 24 -2.51 -21.48 17.80
CA GLU A 24 -2.56 -22.71 17.02
C GLU A 24 -3.73 -22.65 16.01
N ARG A 25 -3.39 -22.61 14.72
CA ARG A 25 -4.32 -22.78 13.60
C ARG A 25 -4.19 -24.18 13.04
N VAL A 26 -5.28 -24.70 12.46
CA VAL A 26 -5.24 -26.02 11.84
C VAL A 26 -4.58 -25.92 10.47
N SER A 27 -3.50 -26.67 10.29
CA SER A 27 -2.94 -26.99 8.99
C SER A 27 -3.13 -28.45 8.67
N VAL A 28 -3.24 -28.81 7.39
CA VAL A 28 -3.38 -30.21 6.98
C VAL A 28 -2.28 -30.58 6.01
N ARG A 29 -1.62 -31.72 6.30
CA ARG A 29 -0.70 -32.38 5.39
C ARG A 29 -1.39 -33.58 4.76
N PHE A 30 -1.17 -33.76 3.46
CA PHE A 30 -1.65 -34.91 2.71
C PHE A 30 -0.47 -35.64 2.08
N GLY A 31 -0.24 -36.87 2.49
CA GLY A 31 0.97 -37.62 2.12
C GLY A 31 2.25 -36.90 2.53
N GLY A 32 2.27 -36.31 3.74
CA GLY A 32 3.40 -35.57 4.30
C GLY A 32 3.59 -34.14 3.77
N ARG A 33 2.87 -33.72 2.72
CA ARG A 33 2.98 -32.38 2.13
C ARG A 33 1.90 -31.45 2.67
N LEU A 34 2.27 -30.23 3.01
CA LEU A 34 1.35 -29.18 3.44
C LEU A 34 0.42 -28.80 2.28
N VAL A 35 -0.84 -29.18 2.34
CA VAL A 35 -1.85 -28.86 1.32
C VAL A 35 -2.85 -27.80 1.77
N VAL A 36 -3.11 -27.72 3.08
CA VAL A 36 -3.95 -26.71 3.71
C VAL A 36 -3.09 -25.96 4.73
N PRO A 37 -2.60 -24.76 4.42
CA PRO A 37 -1.82 -23.98 5.38
C PRO A 37 -2.68 -23.41 6.53
N ALA A 38 -3.98 -23.16 6.29
CA ALA A 38 -4.85 -22.63 7.33
C ALA A 38 -6.34 -22.87 7.07
N PHE A 39 -7.12 -22.90 8.15
CA PHE A 39 -8.57 -22.71 8.17
C PHE A 39 -8.82 -21.28 8.64
N ARG A 40 -9.57 -20.48 7.86
CA ARG A 40 -9.85 -19.09 8.16
C ARG A 40 -11.35 -18.83 8.24
N THR A 41 -11.79 -18.12 9.24
CA THR A 41 -13.16 -17.65 9.34
C THR A 41 -13.27 -16.23 8.78
N MET A 42 -14.28 -15.98 7.96
CA MET A 42 -14.48 -14.72 7.27
C MET A 42 -15.95 -14.31 7.30
N LEU A 43 -16.22 -13.04 7.56
CA LEU A 43 -17.56 -12.44 7.52
C LEU A 43 -17.61 -11.36 6.45
N GLU A 44 -18.66 -11.41 5.61
CA GLU A 44 -18.95 -10.39 4.60
C GLU A 44 -20.07 -9.47 5.13
N PRO A 45 -19.80 -8.19 5.38
CA PRO A 45 -20.81 -7.27 5.87
C PRO A 45 -21.88 -7.01 4.79
N LYS A 46 -23.12 -6.74 5.22
CA LYS A 46 -24.24 -6.43 4.31
C LYS A 46 -24.08 -5.07 3.62
N ALA A 47 -23.41 -4.12 4.25
CA ALA A 47 -23.24 -2.77 3.71
C ALA A 47 -22.19 -2.76 2.58
N ALA A 48 -22.53 -2.13 1.46
CA ALA A 48 -21.56 -1.88 0.39
C ALA A 48 -20.40 -1.00 0.94
N GLY A 49 -19.16 -1.41 0.73
CA GLY A 49 -17.98 -0.72 1.25
C GLY A 49 -17.56 -1.08 2.67
N GLY A 50 -18.25 -2.02 3.32
CA GLY A 50 -17.80 -2.58 4.59
C GLY A 50 -16.59 -3.52 4.40
N ASP A 51 -15.62 -3.43 5.28
CA ASP A 51 -14.45 -4.30 5.24
C ASP A 51 -14.82 -5.74 5.61
N TRP A 52 -14.18 -6.68 4.93
CA TRP A 52 -14.24 -8.07 5.30
C TRP A 52 -13.62 -8.28 6.69
N CYS A 53 -14.33 -8.99 7.54
CA CYS A 53 -13.82 -9.37 8.86
C CYS A 53 -13.26 -10.78 8.80
N PHE A 54 -12.01 -10.92 9.19
CA PHE A 54 -11.34 -12.20 9.29
C PHE A 54 -11.26 -12.65 10.74
N ASN A 55 -11.09 -13.95 10.96
CA ASN A 55 -10.76 -14.47 12.28
C ASN A 55 -9.45 -13.87 12.76
N GLY A 56 -9.48 -13.21 13.87
CA GLY A 56 -8.34 -12.55 14.45
C GLY A 56 -8.66 -11.76 15.70
N GLY A 57 -9.84 -11.95 16.25
CA GLY A 57 -10.23 -11.29 17.48
C GLY A 57 -9.20 -11.55 18.58
N ALA A 58 -8.86 -10.52 19.33
CA ALA A 58 -7.96 -10.59 20.46
C ALA A 58 -8.41 -11.67 21.45
N GLY A 59 -7.56 -12.65 21.68
CA GLY A 59 -7.73 -13.72 22.65
C GLY A 59 -8.25 -15.03 22.06
N GLY A 60 -7.63 -16.13 22.46
CA GLY A 60 -8.17 -17.44 22.30
C GLY A 60 -7.73 -18.24 21.10
N PHE A 61 -6.45 -18.22 20.80
CA PHE A 61 -5.86 -19.20 19.88
C PHE A 61 -5.29 -20.43 20.58
N GLU A 62 -5.40 -20.47 21.91
CA GLU A 62 -5.03 -21.65 22.68
C GLU A 62 -6.25 -22.56 22.88
N PRO A 63 -6.13 -23.87 22.71
CA PRO A 63 -7.20 -24.79 23.03
C PRO A 63 -7.35 -24.89 24.56
N THR A 64 -8.58 -25.06 25.00
CA THR A 64 -8.87 -25.54 26.34
C THR A 64 -8.39 -26.98 26.54
N ALA A 65 -8.39 -27.48 27.79
CA ALA A 65 -7.90 -28.83 28.11
C ALA A 65 -8.60 -29.97 27.32
N ASP A 66 -9.78 -29.70 26.78
CA ASP A 66 -10.54 -30.63 25.92
C ASP A 66 -10.24 -30.49 24.41
N GLY A 67 -9.27 -29.63 24.04
CA GLY A 67 -8.88 -29.37 22.66
C GLY A 67 -9.80 -28.40 21.90
N THR A 68 -10.64 -27.64 22.60
CA THR A 68 -11.55 -26.66 21.98
C THR A 68 -10.90 -25.28 21.91
N TYR A 69 -10.88 -24.69 20.74
CA TYR A 69 -10.43 -23.31 20.52
C TYR A 69 -11.60 -22.35 20.69
N HIS A 70 -11.39 -21.24 21.40
CA HIS A 70 -12.36 -20.17 21.58
C HIS A 70 -11.86 -18.92 20.90
N PHE A 71 -12.66 -18.29 20.04
CA PHE A 71 -12.28 -17.04 19.39
C PHE A 71 -13.48 -16.14 19.18
N LYS A 72 -13.25 -14.94 18.69
CA LYS A 72 -14.28 -13.94 18.50
C LYS A 72 -14.13 -13.31 17.12
N LEU A 73 -15.27 -13.07 16.50
CA LEU A 73 -15.36 -12.36 15.23
C LEU A 73 -16.05 -11.02 15.52
N TYR A 74 -15.44 -9.94 15.01
CA TYR A 74 -15.95 -8.58 15.14
C TYR A 74 -16.28 -8.04 13.76
N PRO A 75 -17.55 -8.18 13.31
CA PRO A 75 -17.97 -7.52 12.08
C PRO A 75 -18.05 -6.02 12.36
N ASN A 76 -17.20 -5.22 11.71
CA ASN A 76 -17.09 -3.75 11.79
C ASN A 76 -18.20 -3.03 12.55
N HIS A 77 -17.94 -2.63 13.81
CA HIS A 77 -18.86 -1.92 14.72
C HIS A 77 -20.20 -2.63 14.99
N ARG A 78 -20.29 -3.94 14.76
CA ARG A 78 -21.48 -4.76 14.98
C ARG A 78 -21.30 -5.70 16.18
N PRO A 79 -22.36 -6.37 16.63
CA PRO A 79 -22.28 -7.32 17.74
C PRO A 79 -21.22 -8.40 17.51
N GLU A 80 -20.48 -8.72 18.53
CA GLU A 80 -19.52 -9.81 18.57
C GLU A 80 -20.20 -11.14 18.26
N ILE A 81 -19.53 -11.99 17.47
CA ILE A 81 -19.86 -13.39 17.32
C ILE A 81 -18.81 -14.20 18.09
N ALA A 82 -19.21 -14.86 19.16
CA ALA A 82 -18.38 -15.84 19.84
C ALA A 82 -18.34 -17.12 18.99
N ALA A 83 -17.16 -17.72 18.85
CA ALA A 83 -16.98 -18.94 18.08
C ALA A 83 -16.13 -19.96 18.83
N THR A 84 -16.40 -21.22 18.60
CA THR A 84 -15.55 -22.33 19.03
C THR A 84 -15.18 -23.20 17.84
N MET A 85 -14.02 -23.83 17.90
CA MET A 85 -13.53 -24.77 16.90
C MET A 85 -12.88 -25.96 17.61
N ARG A 86 -13.20 -27.16 17.14
CA ARG A 86 -12.57 -28.40 17.61
C ARG A 86 -12.12 -29.24 16.41
N VAL A 87 -10.92 -29.79 16.49
CA VAL A 87 -10.33 -30.63 15.46
C VAL A 87 -10.22 -32.06 15.97
N ALA A 88 -10.61 -33.02 15.15
CA ALA A 88 -10.48 -34.43 15.42
C ALA A 88 -9.99 -35.19 14.18
N SER A 89 -9.19 -36.22 14.38
CA SER A 89 -8.77 -37.18 13.33
C SER A 89 -9.30 -38.56 13.68
N PRO A 90 -10.56 -38.84 13.32
CA PRO A 90 -11.19 -40.13 13.65
C PRO A 90 -10.46 -41.36 13.08
N THR A 91 -9.88 -41.22 11.90
CA THR A 91 -9.04 -42.19 11.22
C THR A 91 -7.84 -41.47 10.56
N ALA A 92 -6.83 -42.21 10.13
CA ALA A 92 -5.62 -41.65 9.53
C ALA A 92 -5.89 -40.86 8.21
N ASP A 93 -7.03 -41.12 7.57
CA ASP A 93 -7.44 -40.52 6.31
C ASP A 93 -8.54 -39.46 6.46
N VAL A 94 -8.98 -39.17 7.69
CA VAL A 94 -10.09 -38.27 7.98
C VAL A 94 -9.74 -37.22 9.01
N VAL A 95 -9.97 -35.94 8.65
CA VAL A 95 -9.95 -34.81 9.56
C VAL A 95 -11.36 -34.22 9.66
N ARG A 96 -11.82 -33.99 10.87
CA ARG A 96 -13.10 -33.33 11.15
C ARG A 96 -12.84 -32.03 11.93
N VAL A 97 -13.47 -30.95 11.48
CA VAL A 97 -13.42 -29.66 12.15
C VAL A 97 -14.83 -29.17 12.46
N ASP A 98 -15.14 -29.10 13.75
CA ASP A 98 -16.45 -28.67 14.25
C ASP A 98 -16.38 -27.25 14.75
N TYR A 99 -17.28 -26.40 14.26
CA TYR A 99 -17.44 -25.02 14.67
C TYR A 99 -18.81 -24.82 15.34
N VAL A 100 -18.86 -23.85 16.28
CA VAL A 100 -20.12 -23.31 16.78
C VAL A 100 -20.00 -21.79 16.80
N PHE A 101 -20.88 -21.11 16.07
CA PHE A 101 -20.98 -19.66 16.02
C PHE A 101 -22.15 -19.18 16.89
N SER A 102 -21.91 -18.17 17.71
CA SER A 102 -22.93 -17.65 18.66
C SER A 102 -22.89 -16.11 18.64
N PRO A 103 -23.74 -15.46 17.81
CA PRO A 103 -23.88 -14.01 17.81
C PRO A 103 -24.39 -13.50 19.15
N LYS A 104 -23.87 -12.38 19.67
CA LYS A 104 -24.36 -11.76 20.91
C LYS A 104 -25.68 -11.00 20.77
N ALA A 105 -25.98 -10.57 19.52
CA ALA A 105 -27.22 -9.90 19.18
C ALA A 105 -27.61 -10.24 17.73
N ASP A 106 -28.84 -9.91 17.37
CA ASP A 106 -29.35 -10.11 16.01
C ASP A 106 -28.48 -9.33 15.01
N LEU A 107 -28.10 -9.99 13.92
CA LEU A 107 -27.31 -9.37 12.85
C LEU A 107 -27.63 -9.98 11.50
N THR A 108 -27.42 -9.19 10.45
CA THR A 108 -27.57 -9.64 9.08
C THR A 108 -26.24 -9.45 8.37
N LEU A 109 -25.70 -10.53 7.82
CA LEU A 109 -24.49 -10.52 7.01
C LEU A 109 -24.86 -10.82 5.54
N ARG A 110 -24.02 -10.40 4.61
CA ARG A 110 -24.08 -10.85 3.22
C ARG A 110 -23.60 -12.28 3.10
N GLY A 111 -22.66 -12.68 3.97
CA GLY A 111 -22.17 -14.05 4.10
C GLY A 111 -21.25 -14.22 5.29
N GLY A 112 -21.17 -15.45 5.77
CA GLY A 112 -20.20 -15.91 6.76
C GLY A 112 -19.62 -17.24 6.29
N PHE A 113 -18.30 -17.40 6.34
CA PHE A 113 -17.60 -18.52 5.73
C PHE A 113 -16.48 -19.04 6.60
N VAL A 114 -16.28 -20.35 6.59
CA VAL A 114 -15.00 -20.97 6.87
C VAL A 114 -14.28 -21.18 5.54
N ASN A 115 -13.11 -20.65 5.41
CA ASN A 115 -12.25 -20.84 4.25
C ASN A 115 -11.20 -21.91 4.59
N VAL A 116 -11.19 -23.00 3.84
CA VAL A 116 -10.10 -23.97 3.81
C VAL A 116 -9.16 -23.54 2.69
N GLU A 117 -8.04 -22.95 3.06
CA GLU A 117 -7.06 -22.42 2.11
C GLU A 117 -6.24 -23.58 1.51
N LEU A 118 -6.46 -23.92 0.25
CA LEU A 118 -5.66 -24.90 -0.48
C LEU A 118 -4.47 -24.20 -1.14
N LYS A 119 -3.27 -24.78 -1.02
CA LYS A 119 -2.14 -24.31 -1.83
C LYS A 119 -2.42 -24.52 -3.30
N TYR A 120 -2.49 -23.43 -4.07
CA TYR A 120 -2.89 -23.45 -5.47
C TYR A 120 -2.01 -24.40 -6.31
N ASP A 121 -0.68 -24.29 -6.17
CA ASP A 121 0.29 -25.07 -6.96
C ASP A 121 0.27 -26.56 -6.64
N GLU A 122 -0.16 -26.95 -5.44
CA GLU A 122 -0.29 -28.37 -5.08
C GLU A 122 -1.36 -29.09 -5.91
N PHE A 123 -2.37 -28.37 -6.39
CA PHE A 123 -3.49 -28.88 -7.17
C PHE A 123 -3.47 -28.44 -8.64
N ALA A 124 -2.50 -27.63 -9.03
CA ALA A 124 -2.34 -27.16 -10.41
C ALA A 124 -2.27 -28.35 -11.40
N GLY A 125 -2.92 -28.20 -12.55
CA GLY A 125 -3.05 -29.26 -13.56
C GLY A 125 -4.01 -30.40 -13.20
N GLY A 126 -4.64 -30.31 -12.04
CA GLY A 126 -5.66 -31.24 -11.59
C GLY A 126 -7.08 -30.84 -12.00
N TRP A 127 -8.06 -31.36 -11.28
CA TRP A 127 -9.48 -31.08 -11.51
C TRP A 127 -10.25 -31.18 -10.19
N LEU A 128 -11.50 -30.76 -10.19
CA LEU A 128 -12.40 -30.89 -9.06
C LEU A 128 -13.73 -31.49 -9.48
N GLU A 129 -14.37 -32.22 -8.55
CA GLU A 129 -15.69 -32.73 -8.71
C GLU A 129 -16.61 -32.14 -7.64
N ALA A 130 -17.71 -31.59 -8.07
CA ALA A 130 -18.73 -31.00 -7.21
C ALA A 130 -20.06 -31.70 -7.50
N ASP A 131 -20.60 -32.45 -6.52
CA ASP A 131 -21.84 -33.23 -6.63
C ASP A 131 -21.94 -34.06 -7.94
N GLY A 132 -20.84 -34.74 -8.31
CA GLY A 132 -20.75 -35.60 -9.50
C GLY A 132 -20.43 -34.88 -10.81
N GLN A 133 -20.26 -33.55 -10.81
CA GLN A 133 -19.84 -32.79 -11.99
C GLN A 133 -18.35 -32.47 -11.92
N ARG A 134 -17.62 -32.84 -12.97
CA ARG A 134 -16.19 -32.55 -13.09
C ARG A 134 -15.94 -31.15 -13.67
N HIS A 135 -15.00 -30.44 -13.05
CA HIS A 135 -14.49 -29.13 -13.49
C HIS A 135 -12.96 -29.13 -13.48
N GLU A 136 -12.36 -28.51 -14.48
CA GLU A 136 -10.90 -28.32 -14.48
C GLU A 136 -10.47 -27.43 -13.30
N TRP A 137 -9.25 -27.70 -12.78
CA TRP A 137 -8.63 -26.78 -11.82
C TRP A 137 -8.50 -25.39 -12.42
N PRO A 138 -8.83 -24.34 -11.69
CA PRO A 138 -8.82 -22.98 -12.23
C PRO A 138 -7.49 -22.59 -12.85
N LYS A 139 -7.54 -22.05 -14.06
CA LYS A 139 -6.41 -21.46 -14.75
C LYS A 139 -6.64 -19.95 -14.86
N GLY A 140 -5.53 -19.17 -14.93
CA GLY A 140 -5.62 -17.73 -15.11
C GLY A 140 -6.09 -16.97 -13.86
N MET A 141 -6.38 -15.69 -14.03
CA MET A 141 -6.65 -14.72 -12.98
C MET A 141 -8.15 -14.52 -12.72
N ASN A 142 -9.01 -15.38 -13.24
CA ASN A 142 -10.45 -15.28 -13.00
C ASN A 142 -10.81 -15.74 -11.59
N ALA A 143 -11.41 -14.83 -10.80
CA ALA A 143 -12.00 -15.13 -9.52
C ALA A 143 -13.32 -15.87 -9.73
N PHE A 144 -13.25 -17.13 -10.07
CA PHE A 144 -14.45 -17.90 -10.27
C PHE A 144 -14.90 -18.61 -8.99
N ARG A 145 -16.20 -18.85 -8.89
CA ARG A 145 -16.81 -19.65 -7.83
C ARG A 145 -17.44 -20.86 -8.47
N LEU A 146 -17.01 -22.04 -8.10
CA LEU A 146 -17.54 -23.32 -8.56
C LEU A 146 -17.95 -24.19 -7.39
N PRO A 147 -19.10 -24.86 -7.46
CA PRO A 147 -20.21 -24.63 -8.41
C PRO A 147 -20.97 -23.35 -8.08
N ARG A 148 -21.72 -22.79 -9.03
CA ARG A 148 -22.42 -21.48 -8.82
C ARG A 148 -23.43 -21.48 -7.68
N GLY A 149 -24.10 -22.58 -7.42
CA GLY A 149 -25.08 -22.75 -6.36
C GLY A 149 -24.52 -23.31 -5.06
N GLY A 150 -23.21 -23.61 -5.02
CA GLY A 150 -22.61 -24.40 -3.96
C GLY A 150 -22.91 -25.90 -4.07
N CYS A 151 -22.19 -26.72 -3.34
CA CYS A 151 -22.37 -28.17 -3.23
C CYS A 151 -22.27 -28.62 -1.77
N ARG A 152 -22.58 -29.85 -1.49
CA ARG A 152 -22.41 -30.46 -0.15
C ARG A 152 -21.09 -31.21 -0.02
N ARG A 153 -20.54 -31.66 -1.15
CA ARG A 153 -19.27 -32.34 -1.26
C ARG A 153 -18.49 -31.77 -2.43
N LEU A 154 -17.24 -31.46 -2.17
CA LEU A 154 -16.27 -31.08 -3.16
C LEU A 154 -15.05 -31.98 -3.06
N GLU A 155 -14.69 -32.66 -4.15
CA GLU A 155 -13.48 -33.46 -4.25
C GLU A 155 -12.45 -32.71 -5.16
N VAL A 156 -11.24 -32.57 -4.67
CA VAL A 156 -10.13 -31.95 -5.42
C VAL A 156 -9.11 -33.00 -5.74
N VAL A 157 -8.72 -33.09 -7.01
CA VAL A 157 -7.76 -34.10 -7.51
C VAL A 157 -6.48 -33.38 -7.94
N ARG A 158 -5.38 -33.82 -7.38
CA ARG A 158 -4.06 -33.24 -7.62
C ARG A 158 -3.50 -33.67 -8.98
N GLY A 159 -3.05 -32.71 -9.79
CA GLY A 159 -2.66 -32.97 -11.17
C GLY A 159 -1.45 -33.88 -11.33
N ARG A 160 -0.44 -33.76 -10.45
CA ARG A 160 0.84 -34.50 -10.59
C ARG A 160 0.77 -36.01 -10.30
N ASP A 161 -0.14 -36.46 -9.45
CA ASP A 161 -0.18 -37.83 -8.97
C ASP A 161 -1.61 -38.38 -8.81
N GLY A 162 -2.64 -37.63 -9.14
CA GLY A 162 -4.03 -38.03 -9.04
C GLY A 162 -4.55 -38.20 -7.60
N ALA A 163 -3.79 -37.75 -6.59
CA ALA A 163 -4.23 -37.86 -5.19
C ALA A 163 -5.49 -37.03 -4.94
N ARG A 164 -6.46 -37.60 -4.18
CA ARG A 164 -7.79 -37.06 -3.99
C ARG A 164 -8.00 -36.55 -2.57
N LEU A 165 -8.59 -35.37 -2.45
CA LEU A 165 -8.97 -34.74 -1.19
C LEU A 165 -10.43 -34.28 -1.28
N ALA A 166 -11.29 -34.90 -0.51
CA ALA A 166 -12.72 -34.58 -0.45
C ALA A 166 -13.04 -33.74 0.78
N LEU A 167 -13.85 -32.71 0.61
CA LEU A 167 -14.40 -31.87 1.68
C LEU A 167 -15.92 -32.00 1.67
N GLU A 168 -16.50 -32.24 2.84
CA GLU A 168 -17.95 -32.46 3.02
C GLU A 168 -18.45 -31.57 4.16
N VAL A 169 -19.65 -31.03 4.01
CA VAL A 169 -20.39 -30.36 5.10
C VAL A 169 -21.37 -31.33 5.69
N ALA A 170 -21.13 -31.74 6.93
CA ALA A 170 -22.01 -32.64 7.66
C ALA A 170 -23.22 -31.93 8.31
N SER A 171 -23.15 -30.59 8.51
CA SER A 171 -24.24 -29.80 9.10
C SER A 171 -25.30 -29.42 8.08
N PRO A 172 -26.59 -29.27 8.47
CA PRO A 172 -27.62 -28.68 7.62
C PRO A 172 -27.28 -27.24 7.22
N GLY A 173 -27.64 -26.81 6.01
CA GLY A 173 -27.60 -25.44 5.55
C GLY A 173 -26.25 -24.91 5.03
N GLY A 174 -25.15 -25.61 5.27
CA GLY A 174 -23.84 -25.22 4.72
C GLY A 174 -23.68 -25.56 3.24
N ALA A 175 -23.15 -24.69 2.43
CA ALA A 175 -22.78 -24.94 1.04
C ALA A 175 -21.27 -24.71 0.85
N ILE A 176 -20.68 -25.52 -0.04
CA ILE A 176 -19.26 -25.46 -0.39
C ILE A 176 -19.09 -24.90 -1.80
N TRP A 177 -18.11 -24.02 -1.99
CA TRP A 177 -17.64 -23.64 -3.32
C TRP A 177 -16.16 -23.33 -3.29
N LEU A 178 -15.49 -23.53 -4.42
CA LEU A 178 -14.10 -23.16 -4.60
C LEU A 178 -13.98 -21.74 -5.16
N GLN A 179 -13.08 -20.93 -4.62
CA GLN A 179 -12.72 -19.62 -5.13
C GLN A 179 -11.22 -19.55 -5.40
N ASN A 180 -10.84 -19.13 -6.59
CA ASN A 180 -9.45 -18.80 -6.91
C ASN A 180 -9.08 -17.46 -6.28
N ASN A 181 -8.04 -17.40 -5.45
CA ASN A 181 -7.62 -16.20 -4.74
C ASN A 181 -6.45 -15.47 -5.42
N ARG A 182 -5.92 -16.01 -6.52
CA ARG A 182 -4.79 -15.36 -7.23
C ARG A 182 -5.11 -13.96 -7.75
N PRO A 183 -6.35 -13.63 -8.21
CA PRO A 183 -6.71 -12.26 -8.58
C PRO A 183 -6.55 -11.22 -7.46
N TRP A 184 -6.43 -11.68 -6.22
CA TRP A 184 -6.13 -10.82 -5.06
C TRP A 184 -4.70 -10.98 -4.54
N GLY A 185 -3.81 -11.61 -5.33
CA GLY A 185 -2.40 -11.78 -5.01
C GLY A 185 -2.10 -12.89 -4.00
N ASN A 186 -3.06 -13.79 -3.72
CA ASN A 186 -2.84 -14.93 -2.83
C ASN A 186 -2.53 -16.20 -3.62
N GLU A 187 -1.54 -16.96 -3.16
CA GLU A 187 -1.10 -18.22 -3.78
C GLU A 187 -1.98 -19.40 -3.36
N THR A 188 -3.29 -19.16 -3.13
CA THR A 188 -4.23 -20.16 -2.66
C THR A 188 -5.50 -20.21 -3.50
N ALA A 189 -6.22 -21.32 -3.39
CA ALA A 189 -7.63 -21.41 -3.72
C ALA A 189 -8.39 -21.73 -2.43
N SER A 190 -9.42 -20.93 -2.11
CA SER A 190 -10.22 -21.17 -0.91
C SER A 190 -11.39 -22.08 -1.22
N VAL A 191 -11.50 -23.20 -0.50
CA VAL A 191 -12.76 -23.89 -0.36
C VAL A 191 -13.57 -23.13 0.69
N ARG A 192 -14.58 -22.40 0.25
CA ARG A 192 -15.47 -21.61 1.10
C ARG A 192 -16.63 -22.43 1.55
N ILE A 193 -16.91 -22.43 2.84
CA ILE A 193 -18.00 -23.18 3.45
C ILE A 193 -18.87 -22.18 4.20
N GLY A 194 -20.12 -22.00 3.74
CA GLY A 194 -21.05 -21.05 4.33
C GLY A 194 -21.46 -21.45 5.75
N PHE A 195 -21.59 -20.46 6.65
CA PHE A 195 -22.18 -20.68 7.96
C PHE A 195 -23.66 -21.05 7.82
N PRO A 196 -24.20 -21.94 8.65
CA PRO A 196 -25.63 -22.06 8.84
C PRO A 196 -26.22 -20.72 9.33
N HIS A 197 -27.38 -20.34 8.85
CA HIS A 197 -28.08 -19.12 9.16
C HIS A 197 -29.59 -19.37 9.17
N GLU A 198 -30.39 -18.39 9.65
CA GLU A 198 -31.83 -18.43 9.54
C GLU A 198 -32.29 -18.46 8.07
N PRO A 199 -33.51 -18.94 7.78
CA PRO A 199 -34.02 -19.00 6.40
C PRO A 199 -34.00 -17.65 5.64
N ASP A 200 -34.10 -16.53 6.36
CA ASP A 200 -34.04 -15.17 5.81
C ASP A 200 -32.59 -14.63 5.66
N GLY A 201 -31.57 -15.46 5.94
CA GLY A 201 -30.17 -15.06 5.88
C GLY A 201 -29.71 -14.27 7.10
N SER A 202 -30.52 -14.12 8.14
CA SER A 202 -30.13 -13.46 9.39
C SER A 202 -29.49 -14.41 10.38
N TYR A 203 -28.95 -13.84 11.46
CA TYR A 203 -28.40 -14.55 12.63
C TYR A 203 -29.05 -13.96 13.86
N LYS A 204 -29.55 -14.84 14.74
CA LYS A 204 -30.22 -14.43 15.99
C LYS A 204 -29.26 -14.42 17.17
N GLY A 205 -29.34 -13.37 17.97
CA GLY A 205 -28.56 -13.23 19.18
C GLY A 205 -28.82 -14.37 20.18
N GLY A 206 -27.75 -14.97 20.70
CA GLY A 206 -27.82 -16.08 21.63
C GLY A 206 -28.09 -17.46 21.00
N VAL A 207 -28.42 -17.53 19.70
CA VAL A 207 -28.59 -18.81 18.99
C VAL A 207 -27.20 -19.37 18.59
N LYS A 208 -27.08 -20.70 18.67
CA LYS A 208 -25.87 -21.43 18.29
C LYS A 208 -26.05 -22.02 16.89
N TYR A 209 -25.09 -21.69 16.01
CA TYR A 209 -25.05 -22.19 14.62
C TYR A 209 -23.89 -23.16 14.47
N PRO A 210 -24.13 -24.52 14.56
CA PRO A 210 -23.09 -25.50 14.42
C PRO A 210 -22.73 -25.74 12.95
N LEU A 211 -21.43 -25.88 12.66
CA LEU A 211 -20.91 -26.24 11.34
C LEU A 211 -19.87 -27.35 11.51
N SER A 212 -20.05 -28.46 10.82
CA SER A 212 -19.09 -29.56 10.80
C SER A 212 -18.57 -29.78 9.39
N VAL A 213 -17.24 -29.66 9.26
CA VAL A 213 -16.50 -29.88 8.01
C VAL A 213 -15.70 -31.18 8.14
N VAL A 214 -15.89 -32.08 7.20
CA VAL A 214 -15.14 -33.34 7.15
C VAL A 214 -14.25 -33.34 5.91
N MET A 215 -12.97 -33.57 6.11
CA MET A 215 -11.98 -33.70 5.06
C MET A 215 -11.52 -35.16 5.00
N ARG A 216 -11.53 -35.78 3.80
CA ARG A 216 -11.09 -37.15 3.55
C ARG A 216 -10.02 -37.17 2.48
N GLY A 217 -8.93 -37.89 2.72
CA GLY A 217 -7.85 -38.12 1.75
C GLY A 217 -7.84 -39.55 1.25
N ALA A 218 -7.46 -39.75 -0.01
CA ALA A 218 -7.07 -41.08 -0.50
C ALA A 218 -5.67 -41.46 0.00
N GLY A 219 -5.43 -41.41 1.31
CA GLY A 219 -4.18 -41.58 2.00
C GLY A 219 -4.16 -40.83 3.31
N SER A 220 -3.06 -40.84 4.07
CA SER A 220 -3.01 -40.23 5.38
C SER A 220 -3.18 -38.69 5.30
N LEU A 221 -4.14 -38.22 6.07
CA LEU A 221 -4.31 -36.82 6.40
C LEU A 221 -3.79 -36.55 7.81
N ASP A 222 -2.94 -35.58 7.93
CA ASP A 222 -2.32 -35.23 9.19
C ASP A 222 -2.68 -33.78 9.52
N ALA A 223 -3.64 -33.61 10.43
CA ALA A 223 -4.08 -32.33 10.91
C ALA A 223 -3.30 -31.97 12.18
N HIS A 224 -2.50 -30.96 12.06
CA HIS A 224 -1.83 -30.39 13.22
C HIS A 224 -2.38 -29.01 13.51
N PRO A 225 -2.47 -28.64 14.78
CA PRO A 225 -2.47 -27.23 15.12
C PRO A 225 -1.30 -26.56 14.40
N ALA A 226 -1.56 -25.48 13.66
CA ALA A 226 -0.49 -24.77 13.01
C ALA A 226 0.37 -24.13 14.11
N LYS A 227 1.58 -24.60 14.26
CA LYS A 227 2.53 -24.05 15.22
C LYS A 227 2.89 -22.63 14.80
N SER A 228 3.01 -21.74 15.78
CA SER A 228 3.58 -20.44 15.58
C SER A 228 4.97 -20.55 14.97
N VAL A 229 5.26 -19.67 14.01
CA VAL A 229 6.55 -19.60 13.33
C VAL A 229 7.38 -18.51 13.97
N VAL A 230 8.53 -18.87 14.50
CA VAL A 230 9.53 -17.93 15.00
C VAL A 230 10.69 -17.89 14.03
N ILE A 231 10.97 -16.71 13.47
CA ILE A 231 12.10 -16.52 12.55
C ILE A 231 13.36 -16.20 13.37
N SER A 232 14.41 -16.95 13.15
CA SER A 232 15.70 -16.74 13.79
C SER A 232 16.83 -17.23 12.89
N ALA A 233 18.06 -16.82 13.17
CA ALA A 233 19.23 -17.29 12.45
C ALA A 233 19.33 -18.82 12.40
N GLY A 234 19.60 -19.36 11.21
CA GLY A 234 19.65 -20.78 10.96
C GLY A 234 19.75 -21.11 9.47
N PRO A 235 19.36 -22.31 9.06
CA PRO A 235 19.49 -22.72 7.65
C PRO A 235 18.62 -21.91 6.70
N ASP A 236 17.53 -21.31 7.17
CA ASP A 236 16.57 -20.55 6.38
C ASP A 236 16.77 -19.02 6.42
N TRP A 237 17.46 -18.50 7.44
CA TRP A 237 17.59 -17.08 7.69
C TRP A 237 18.98 -16.70 8.19
N VAL A 238 19.54 -15.64 7.63
CA VAL A 238 20.85 -15.11 8.02
C VAL A 238 20.75 -13.64 8.42
N PRO A 239 21.52 -13.18 9.44
CA PRO A 239 21.48 -11.80 9.89
C PRO A 239 22.01 -10.83 8.83
N ILE A 240 21.54 -9.59 8.87
CA ILE A 240 22.10 -8.47 8.11
C ILE A 240 22.77 -7.53 9.09
N LYS A 241 24.08 -7.27 8.93
CA LYS A 241 24.80 -6.30 9.73
C LYS A 241 24.62 -4.89 9.20
N MET A 242 23.97 -4.03 9.98
CA MET A 242 23.90 -2.61 9.69
C MET A 242 25.26 -1.95 9.93
N ARG A 243 25.72 -1.08 9.01
CA ARG A 243 27.11 -0.54 8.99
C ARG A 243 27.20 0.98 8.96
N GLY A 244 26.11 1.68 9.25
CA GLY A 244 26.08 3.13 9.14
C GLY A 244 25.58 3.62 7.79
N GLY A 245 25.90 4.87 7.46
CA GLY A 245 25.48 5.51 6.22
C GLY A 245 26.22 5.00 4.98
N VAL A 246 25.73 5.35 3.82
CA VAL A 246 26.33 5.00 2.52
C VAL A 246 27.69 5.66 2.39
N ARG A 247 28.72 4.87 2.06
CA ARG A 247 30.08 5.35 1.84
C ARG A 247 30.19 6.18 0.56
N PRO A 248 30.76 7.37 0.61
CA PRO A 248 30.99 8.20 -0.56
C PRO A 248 31.77 7.43 -1.66
N GLY A 249 31.29 7.53 -2.90
CA GLY A 249 31.91 6.89 -4.06
C GLY A 249 31.74 5.36 -4.16
N SER A 250 31.07 4.72 -3.19
CA SER A 250 30.74 3.28 -3.29
C SER A 250 29.71 3.03 -4.39
N ALA A 251 29.47 1.75 -4.72
CA ALA A 251 28.42 1.35 -5.67
C ALA A 251 26.98 1.69 -5.18
N LEU A 252 26.82 2.01 -3.91
CA LEU A 252 25.56 2.44 -3.32
C LEU A 252 25.43 3.97 -3.20
N ASP A 253 26.44 4.74 -3.59
CA ASP A 253 26.38 6.20 -3.64
C ASP A 253 25.68 6.67 -4.93
N PHE A 254 24.41 6.97 -4.81
CA PHE A 254 23.54 7.42 -5.89
C PHE A 254 23.41 8.95 -5.99
N SER A 255 24.25 9.72 -5.29
CA SER A 255 24.20 11.18 -5.28
C SER A 255 24.29 11.79 -6.69
N LYS A 256 25.05 11.16 -7.60
CA LYS A 256 25.14 11.57 -9.00
C LYS A 256 23.99 11.05 -9.87
N ILE A 257 23.41 9.91 -9.51
CA ILE A 257 22.40 9.21 -10.31
C ILE A 257 21.02 9.88 -10.17
N ARG A 258 20.75 10.49 -9.02
CA ARG A 258 19.46 11.15 -8.72
C ARG A 258 19.10 12.34 -9.62
N GLY A 259 20.05 12.87 -10.41
CA GLY A 259 19.81 13.94 -11.38
C GLY A 259 19.50 15.33 -10.79
N THR A 260 19.55 15.50 -9.46
CA THR A 260 19.20 16.74 -8.78
C THR A 260 20.44 17.43 -8.26
N GLU A 261 20.59 18.72 -8.57
CA GLU A 261 21.71 19.54 -8.10
C GLU A 261 21.40 20.21 -6.75
N ALA A 262 22.45 20.44 -5.98
CA ALA A 262 22.41 21.22 -4.76
C ALA A 262 22.78 22.69 -5.00
N PRO A 263 22.23 23.65 -4.21
CA PRO A 263 21.13 23.47 -3.26
C PRO A 263 19.78 23.31 -3.94
N ALA A 264 18.80 22.74 -3.25
CA ALA A 264 17.43 22.73 -3.74
C ALA A 264 16.91 24.16 -3.92
N GLY A 265 16.07 24.36 -4.96
CA GLY A 265 15.63 25.71 -5.33
C GLY A 265 16.64 26.53 -6.14
N LYS A 266 17.80 25.98 -6.51
CA LYS A 266 18.81 26.62 -7.35
C LYS A 266 18.24 27.19 -8.65
N TYR A 267 17.29 26.47 -9.24
CA TYR A 267 16.61 26.85 -10.50
C TYR A 267 15.26 27.54 -10.29
N GLY A 268 15.06 28.17 -9.16
CA GLY A 268 13.81 28.83 -8.81
C GLY A 268 12.77 27.86 -8.24
N ARG A 269 11.52 28.29 -8.25
CA ARG A 269 10.39 27.51 -7.70
C ARG A 269 9.99 26.37 -8.60
N VAL A 270 9.32 25.41 -8.03
CA VAL A 270 8.60 24.37 -8.75
C VAL A 270 7.26 24.93 -9.24
N VAL A 271 6.96 24.72 -10.50
CA VAL A 271 5.71 25.14 -11.15
C VAL A 271 5.04 23.96 -11.83
N ALA A 272 3.71 23.92 -11.84
CA ALA A 272 2.95 22.91 -12.58
C ALA A 272 2.74 23.37 -14.03
N LYS A 273 3.17 22.56 -14.99
CA LYS A 273 3.06 22.81 -16.45
C LYS A 273 2.59 21.58 -17.18
N GLY A 274 1.35 21.60 -17.67
CA GLY A 274 0.76 20.43 -18.31
C GLY A 274 0.81 19.24 -17.35
N ASP A 275 1.32 18.11 -17.84
CA ASP A 275 1.40 16.86 -17.06
C ASP A 275 2.61 16.80 -16.08
N HIS A 276 3.44 17.86 -16.00
CA HIS A 276 4.71 17.81 -15.28
C HIS A 276 4.88 18.94 -14.28
N PHE A 277 5.77 18.73 -13.32
CA PHE A 277 6.46 19.81 -12.63
C PHE A 277 7.66 20.27 -13.46
N GLU A 278 7.93 21.55 -13.40
CA GLU A 278 9.13 22.17 -13.98
C GLU A 278 9.77 23.10 -12.96
N PHE A 279 11.05 23.45 -13.16
CA PHE A 279 11.64 24.56 -12.43
C PHE A 279 11.43 25.86 -13.19
N GLU A 280 11.14 26.91 -12.47
CA GLU A 280 10.87 28.25 -13.02
C GLU A 280 11.96 28.73 -14.01
N ARG A 281 13.23 28.41 -13.72
CA ARG A 281 14.38 28.78 -14.55
C ARG A 281 14.87 27.67 -15.49
N LEU A 282 14.15 26.58 -15.58
CA LEU A 282 14.38 25.49 -16.54
C LEU A 282 13.06 25.10 -17.21
N PRO A 283 12.41 26.03 -17.93
CA PRO A 283 11.11 25.76 -18.56
C PRO A 283 11.25 24.69 -19.64
N GLY A 284 10.24 23.84 -19.77
CA GLY A 284 10.23 22.76 -20.74
C GLY A 284 11.03 21.51 -20.32
N VAL A 285 11.61 21.52 -19.12
CA VAL A 285 12.34 20.37 -18.58
C VAL A 285 11.53 19.72 -17.45
N PRO A 286 10.87 18.57 -17.70
CA PRO A 286 10.11 17.87 -16.69
C PRO A 286 10.97 17.49 -15.48
N GLN A 287 10.45 17.76 -14.29
CA GLN A 287 11.09 17.42 -13.03
C GLN A 287 10.33 16.29 -12.34
N ARG A 288 11.09 15.35 -11.78
CA ARG A 288 10.55 14.25 -10.98
C ARG A 288 11.10 14.27 -9.55
N PHE A 289 10.25 13.95 -8.60
CA PHE A 289 10.63 13.85 -7.19
C PHE A 289 10.45 12.42 -6.69
N TYR A 290 11.50 11.91 -6.05
CA TYR A 290 11.46 10.61 -5.37
C TYR A 290 12.01 10.75 -3.97
N GLY A 291 11.21 10.35 -2.98
CA GLY A 291 11.59 10.55 -1.61
C GLY A 291 10.83 9.71 -0.60
N ALA A 292 10.78 10.21 0.63
CA ALA A 292 10.06 9.58 1.71
C ALA A 292 9.42 10.58 2.65
N ASN A 293 8.38 10.14 3.35
CA ASN A 293 7.75 10.90 4.42
C ASN A 293 8.63 10.90 5.67
N VAL A 294 8.82 12.05 6.29
CA VAL A 294 9.44 12.22 7.60
C VAL A 294 8.33 12.59 8.58
N CYS A 295 8.10 11.74 9.59
CA CYS A 295 6.87 11.79 10.36
C CYS A 295 7.12 12.08 11.85
N MET A 296 6.15 12.72 12.52
CA MET A 296 6.12 12.93 13.98
C MET A 296 7.42 13.55 14.50
N THR A 297 8.10 12.94 15.50
CA THR A 297 9.33 13.48 16.08
C THR A 297 10.50 13.48 15.12
N ALA A 298 10.46 12.69 14.06
CA ALA A 298 11.48 12.74 13.02
C ALA A 298 11.57 14.09 12.31
N ASN A 299 10.53 14.95 12.38
CA ASN A 299 10.57 16.32 11.87
C ASN A 299 11.37 17.26 12.76
N VAL A 300 11.72 16.88 13.98
CA VAL A 300 12.44 17.70 14.95
C VAL A 300 13.66 16.96 15.54
N PRO A 301 14.54 16.40 14.71
CA PRO A 301 15.68 15.62 15.17
C PRO A 301 16.75 16.55 15.78
N PRO A 302 17.70 16.04 16.56
CA PRO A 302 18.91 16.80 16.89
C PRO A 302 19.61 17.34 15.63
N LYS A 303 20.13 18.55 15.69
CA LYS A 303 20.69 19.26 14.51
C LYS A 303 21.78 18.48 13.77
N ASP A 304 22.65 17.82 14.50
CA ASP A 304 23.71 16.99 13.91
C ASP A 304 23.12 15.71 13.25
N ALA A 305 22.04 15.17 13.79
CA ALA A 305 21.30 14.08 13.16
C ALA A 305 20.60 14.53 11.87
N ALA A 306 20.00 15.73 11.86
CA ALA A 306 19.43 16.33 10.66
C ALA A 306 20.48 16.47 9.53
N ARG A 307 21.69 16.95 9.85
CA ARG A 307 22.78 17.04 8.88
C ARG A 307 23.19 15.68 8.34
N ARG A 308 23.47 14.70 9.22
CA ARG A 308 23.84 13.33 8.79
C ARG A 308 22.75 12.67 7.96
N PHE A 309 21.49 12.88 8.35
CA PHE A 309 20.34 12.39 7.59
C PHE A 309 20.34 12.96 6.17
N ALA A 310 20.39 14.28 6.01
CA ALA A 310 20.31 14.91 4.69
C ALA A 310 21.47 14.47 3.77
N GLU A 311 22.68 14.36 4.30
CA GLU A 311 23.84 13.86 3.56
C GLU A 311 23.67 12.42 3.11
N ASP A 312 23.25 11.52 4.01
CA ASP A 312 23.07 10.10 3.69
C ASP A 312 21.87 9.88 2.77
N PHE A 313 20.77 10.59 2.99
CA PHE A 313 19.56 10.53 2.19
C PHE A 313 19.84 10.93 0.73
N ALA A 314 20.62 12.01 0.54
CA ALA A 314 21.10 12.42 -0.77
C ALA A 314 22.01 11.36 -1.43
N ARG A 315 22.94 10.75 -0.66
CA ARG A 315 23.79 9.65 -1.18
C ARG A 315 22.99 8.40 -1.55
N ARG A 316 21.88 8.16 -0.89
CA ARG A 316 20.98 7.06 -1.27
C ARG A 316 20.24 7.34 -2.57
N GLY A 317 20.24 8.58 -3.06
CA GLY A 317 19.66 8.98 -4.33
C GLY A 317 18.29 9.66 -4.23
N TYR A 318 17.77 9.89 -3.03
CA TYR A 318 16.53 10.63 -2.86
C TYR A 318 16.74 12.12 -3.11
N ASN A 319 15.74 12.79 -3.68
CA ASN A 319 15.79 14.23 -3.95
C ASN A 319 14.64 15.02 -3.30
N SER A 320 13.80 14.38 -2.52
CA SER A 320 12.69 15.08 -1.84
C SER A 320 12.27 14.39 -0.54
N ILE A 321 11.78 15.17 0.43
CA ILE A 321 11.06 14.66 1.61
C ILE A 321 9.66 15.23 1.66
N ARG A 322 8.72 14.48 2.25
CA ARG A 322 7.42 15.01 2.68
C ARG A 322 7.43 15.14 4.20
N ILE A 323 7.31 16.37 4.67
CA ILE A 323 7.16 16.72 6.08
C ILE A 323 5.74 16.36 6.49
N HIS A 324 5.58 15.39 7.40
CA HIS A 324 4.28 14.78 7.67
C HIS A 324 4.07 14.54 9.18
N HIS A 325 2.82 14.60 9.67
CA HIS A 325 2.51 14.56 11.12
C HIS A 325 3.34 15.52 11.98
N HIS A 326 3.62 16.71 11.47
CA HIS A 326 4.57 17.66 12.03
C HIS A 326 3.95 18.62 13.07
N GLU A 327 2.62 18.77 13.09
CA GLU A 327 1.97 19.80 13.91
C GLU A 327 2.15 19.53 15.41
N THR A 328 1.93 18.32 15.86
CA THR A 328 2.01 17.97 17.29
C THR A 328 3.36 18.26 17.94
N PRO A 329 4.51 17.88 17.37
CA PRO A 329 5.80 18.24 17.95
C PRO A 329 6.13 19.74 17.88
N LEU A 330 5.61 20.45 16.86
CA LEU A 330 5.96 21.85 16.62
C LEU A 330 5.18 22.85 17.48
N VAL A 331 3.93 22.56 17.85
CA VAL A 331 2.97 23.58 18.27
C VAL A 331 2.63 23.50 19.75
N LYS A 332 2.48 24.71 20.36
CA LYS A 332 1.89 24.93 21.68
C LYS A 332 0.62 25.78 21.55
N GLY A 333 -0.24 25.76 22.56
CA GLY A 333 -1.44 26.61 22.61
C GLY A 333 -2.59 26.18 21.70
N MET A 334 -2.69 24.89 21.35
CA MET A 334 -3.73 24.38 20.43
C MET A 334 -5.16 24.71 20.83
N ASN A 335 -5.42 24.81 22.13
CA ASN A 335 -6.75 25.11 22.69
C ASN A 335 -7.01 26.60 22.94
N ASP A 336 -6.07 27.45 22.55
CA ASP A 336 -6.20 28.89 22.60
C ASP A 336 -5.62 29.48 21.29
N PRO A 337 -6.46 29.86 20.34
CA PRO A 337 -6.00 30.41 19.07
C PRO A 337 -5.13 31.67 19.21
N ALA A 338 -5.34 32.46 20.30
CA ALA A 338 -4.54 33.64 20.57
C ALA A 338 -3.15 33.30 21.12
N ALA A 339 -2.99 32.10 21.73
CA ALA A 339 -1.73 31.61 22.26
C ALA A 339 -1.06 30.58 21.35
N LEU A 340 -1.54 30.38 20.14
CA LEU A 340 -0.97 29.44 19.16
C LEU A 340 0.45 29.89 18.78
N THR A 341 1.45 29.12 19.18
CA THR A 341 2.87 29.44 18.92
C THR A 341 3.67 28.17 18.72
N PHE A 342 4.91 28.30 18.24
CA PHE A 342 5.84 27.17 18.16
C PHE A 342 6.43 26.82 19.53
N ASN A 343 6.77 25.55 19.70
CA ASN A 343 7.73 25.11 20.68
C ASN A 343 9.12 25.61 20.24
N PRO A 344 9.82 26.49 21.04
CA PRO A 344 11.06 27.09 20.56
C PRO A 344 12.18 26.11 20.23
N GLU A 345 12.33 25.03 20.99
CA GLU A 345 13.31 23.99 20.73
C GLU A 345 12.95 23.16 19.48
N ALA A 346 11.68 22.82 19.35
CA ALA A 346 11.22 22.02 18.23
C ALA A 346 11.32 22.77 16.90
N ILE A 347 10.95 24.06 16.86
CA ILE A 347 11.05 24.84 15.64
C ILE A 347 12.51 25.07 15.23
N ASP A 348 13.43 25.30 16.17
CA ASP A 348 14.85 25.43 15.87
C ASP A 348 15.46 24.15 15.28
N ARG A 349 15.04 22.98 15.77
CA ARG A 349 15.44 21.67 15.21
C ARG A 349 14.81 21.43 13.82
N PHE A 350 13.56 21.79 13.65
CA PHE A 350 12.86 21.73 12.36
C PHE A 350 13.53 22.62 11.31
N ASP A 351 13.85 23.86 11.69
CA ASP A 351 14.55 24.81 10.83
C ASP A 351 15.92 24.30 10.37
N ALA A 352 16.66 23.66 11.28
CA ALA A 352 17.93 23.01 10.96
C ALA A 352 17.75 21.82 9.99
N LEU A 353 16.68 21.02 10.14
CA LEU A 353 16.37 19.96 9.21
C LEU A 353 16.05 20.50 7.82
N VAL A 354 15.21 21.51 7.72
CA VAL A 354 14.87 22.19 6.46
C VAL A 354 16.16 22.71 5.77
N ALA A 355 17.00 23.42 6.51
CA ALA A 355 18.25 23.95 5.97
C ALA A 355 19.22 22.85 5.50
N ALA A 356 19.34 21.76 6.25
CA ALA A 356 20.16 20.62 5.86
C ALA A 356 19.64 19.94 4.57
N CYS A 357 18.32 19.79 4.43
CA CYS A 357 17.70 19.26 3.21
C CYS A 357 17.98 20.19 2.01
N VAL A 358 17.69 21.48 2.14
CA VAL A 358 17.92 22.47 1.08
C VAL A 358 19.38 22.44 0.61
N THR A 359 20.33 22.47 1.55
CA THR A 359 21.78 22.46 1.26
C THR A 359 22.21 21.22 0.47
N ASN A 360 21.56 20.07 0.72
CA ASN A 360 21.88 18.80 0.06
C ASN A 360 21.04 18.53 -1.21
N GLY A 361 20.34 19.54 -1.73
CA GLY A 361 19.52 19.39 -2.95
C GLY A 361 18.28 18.54 -2.76
N ILE A 362 17.71 18.53 -1.54
CA ILE A 362 16.50 17.80 -1.20
C ILE A 362 15.33 18.78 -1.14
N TYR A 363 14.36 18.60 -2.03
CA TYR A 363 13.14 19.39 -2.09
C TYR A 363 12.16 18.98 -0.99
N LEU A 364 11.25 19.89 -0.65
CA LEU A 364 10.30 19.72 0.43
C LEU A 364 8.87 19.69 -0.11
N THR A 365 8.03 18.86 0.46
CA THR A 365 6.58 18.97 0.35
C THR A 365 5.95 18.76 1.72
N THR A 366 4.73 19.21 1.93
CA THR A 366 4.03 19.04 3.20
C THR A 366 2.53 19.22 3.04
N ASP A 367 1.79 18.95 4.11
CA ASP A 367 0.37 19.21 4.23
C ASP A 367 0.12 20.40 5.15
N LEU A 368 -0.92 21.17 4.89
CA LEU A 368 -1.33 22.23 5.82
C LEU A 368 -2.04 21.66 7.05
N PHE A 369 -2.64 20.47 6.92
CA PHE A 369 -3.16 19.71 8.04
C PHE A 369 -3.02 18.21 7.80
N VAL A 370 -2.40 17.53 8.75
CA VAL A 370 -2.31 16.04 8.78
C VAL A 370 -3.03 15.50 10.00
N SER A 371 -2.43 15.74 11.16
CA SER A 371 -2.95 15.33 12.45
C SER A 371 -2.26 16.16 13.53
N ARG A 372 -3.02 16.55 14.51
CA ARG A 372 -2.51 17.25 15.68
C ARG A 372 -3.22 16.74 16.95
N SER A 373 -2.72 17.11 18.12
CA SER A 373 -3.42 16.82 19.36
C SER A 373 -4.86 17.30 19.29
N PRO A 374 -5.83 16.52 19.79
CA PRO A 374 -7.24 16.91 19.74
C PRO A 374 -7.47 18.29 20.37
N ILE A 375 -8.30 19.10 19.74
CA ILE A 375 -8.68 20.43 20.18
C ILE A 375 -10.03 20.32 20.88
N THR A 376 -10.22 21.05 21.98
CA THR A 376 -11.51 21.09 22.66
C THR A 376 -12.57 21.72 21.76
N TYR A 377 -13.79 21.19 21.80
CA TYR A 377 -14.91 21.79 21.05
C TYR A 377 -15.08 23.27 21.38
N ARG A 378 -14.94 23.63 22.66
CA ARG A 378 -15.04 25.03 23.13
C ARG A 378 -14.01 25.95 22.47
N ALA A 379 -12.77 25.51 22.30
CA ALA A 379 -11.71 26.30 21.63
C ALA A 379 -12.04 26.57 20.15
N LEU A 380 -12.88 25.74 19.55
CA LEU A 380 -13.38 25.90 18.18
C LEU A 380 -14.72 26.65 18.11
N GLY A 381 -15.28 27.11 19.26
CA GLY A 381 -16.56 27.76 19.31
C GLY A 381 -17.78 26.80 19.17
N ILE A 382 -17.55 25.52 19.37
CA ILE A 382 -18.59 24.49 19.33
C ILE A 382 -19.11 24.27 20.76
N ASP A 383 -20.40 24.50 20.98
CA ASP A 383 -21.04 24.33 22.29
C ASP A 383 -21.27 22.84 22.61
N LYS A 384 -20.19 22.15 22.90
CA LYS A 384 -20.18 20.72 23.25
C LYS A 384 -19.00 20.43 24.18
N PRO A 385 -19.18 19.58 25.20
CA PRO A 385 -18.07 19.15 26.06
C PRO A 385 -17.14 18.19 25.32
N GLY A 386 -15.86 18.14 25.75
CA GLY A 386 -14.86 17.22 25.22
C GLY A 386 -13.98 17.79 24.11
N VAL A 387 -13.42 16.91 23.30
CA VAL A 387 -12.49 17.23 22.22
C VAL A 387 -13.00 16.76 20.87
N LEU A 388 -12.76 17.55 19.84
CA LEU A 388 -13.02 17.14 18.47
C LEU A 388 -11.97 16.09 18.07
N PRO A 389 -12.37 14.87 17.67
CA PRO A 389 -11.44 13.88 17.17
C PRO A 389 -10.62 14.42 15.99
N THR A 390 -9.33 14.16 15.98
CA THR A 390 -8.40 14.66 14.94
C THR A 390 -8.87 14.30 13.51
N MET A 391 -9.37 13.09 13.34
CA MET A 391 -9.87 12.65 12.02
C MET A 391 -11.17 13.35 11.62
N ASP A 392 -12.00 13.80 12.57
CA ASP A 392 -13.23 14.53 12.28
C ASP A 392 -12.95 16.00 11.97
N TYR A 393 -11.90 16.58 12.55
CA TYR A 393 -11.48 17.97 12.28
C TYR A 393 -11.39 18.25 10.78
N LYS A 394 -10.86 17.31 9.99
CA LYS A 394 -10.72 17.42 8.53
C LYS A 394 -12.04 17.75 7.82
N PHE A 395 -13.15 17.24 8.36
CA PHE A 395 -14.49 17.41 7.80
C PHE A 395 -15.25 18.61 8.41
N TYR A 396 -14.73 19.21 9.48
CA TYR A 396 -15.26 20.48 10.00
C TYR A 396 -14.64 21.68 9.31
N VAL A 397 -13.39 21.62 8.90
CA VAL A 397 -12.67 22.74 8.30
C VAL A 397 -13.40 23.38 7.12
N PRO A 398 -14.01 22.66 6.18
CA PRO A 398 -14.72 23.26 5.04
C PRO A 398 -15.97 24.07 5.40
N VAL A 399 -16.65 23.75 6.51
CA VAL A 399 -17.99 24.30 6.82
C VAL A 399 -18.07 25.05 8.14
N HIS A 400 -17.26 24.71 9.15
CA HIS A 400 -17.37 25.29 10.48
C HIS A 400 -16.44 26.51 10.65
N PRO A 401 -16.96 27.70 11.01
CA PRO A 401 -16.16 28.95 11.09
C PRO A 401 -14.96 28.85 12.06
N GLY A 402 -15.15 28.27 13.25
CA GLY A 402 -14.10 28.15 14.25
C GLY A 402 -12.96 27.21 13.82
N THR A 403 -13.27 26.08 13.17
CA THR A 403 -12.24 25.19 12.64
C THR A 403 -11.52 25.82 11.44
N TRP A 404 -12.22 26.52 10.58
CA TRP A 404 -11.63 27.32 9.51
C TRP A 404 -10.67 28.39 10.05
N SER A 405 -11.09 29.15 11.05
CA SER A 405 -10.23 30.16 11.71
C SER A 405 -8.98 29.54 12.30
N ASN A 406 -9.11 28.40 12.99
CA ASN A 406 -7.99 27.67 13.55
C ASN A 406 -7.04 27.14 12.47
N PHE A 407 -7.57 26.59 11.37
CA PHE A 407 -6.79 26.17 10.20
C PHE A 407 -6.01 27.33 9.59
N CYS A 408 -6.64 28.48 9.40
CA CYS A 408 -5.98 29.69 8.90
C CYS A 408 -4.87 30.20 9.83
N ALA A 409 -5.13 30.21 11.13
CA ALA A 409 -4.13 30.66 12.12
C ALA A 409 -2.88 29.78 12.08
N TRP A 410 -3.07 28.46 12.04
CA TRP A 410 -1.96 27.52 11.88
C TRP A 410 -1.24 27.70 10.53
N THR A 411 -1.95 27.80 9.43
CA THR A 411 -1.36 27.98 8.10
C THR A 411 -0.50 29.23 8.03
N ARG A 412 -0.97 30.35 8.61
CA ARG A 412 -0.19 31.60 8.70
C ARG A 412 1.08 31.38 9.52
N LEU A 413 0.94 30.85 10.74
CA LEU A 413 2.07 30.59 11.62
C LEU A 413 3.13 29.73 10.94
N PHE A 414 2.73 28.66 10.27
CA PHE A 414 3.64 27.68 9.68
C PHE A 414 4.34 28.22 8.41
N LEU A 415 3.62 28.86 7.53
CA LEU A 415 4.18 29.32 6.26
C LEU A 415 4.96 30.64 6.37
N THR A 416 4.73 31.46 7.41
CA THR A 416 5.39 32.78 7.56
C THR A 416 6.50 32.80 8.62
N HIS A 417 6.72 31.68 9.31
CA HIS A 417 7.86 31.54 10.21
C HIS A 417 9.17 31.68 9.42
N ARG A 418 10.06 32.57 9.87
CA ARG A 418 11.35 32.79 9.22
C ARG A 418 12.40 31.85 9.81
N ASN A 419 12.84 30.90 9.01
CA ASN A 419 13.91 29.99 9.33
C ASN A 419 15.24 30.75 9.48
N PRO A 420 15.90 30.74 10.65
CA PRO A 420 17.13 31.50 10.88
C PRO A 420 18.35 30.97 10.11
N TYR A 421 18.31 29.73 9.64
CA TYR A 421 19.41 29.09 8.91
C TYR A 421 19.37 29.39 7.40
N THR A 422 18.17 29.46 6.80
CA THR A 422 17.98 29.77 5.38
C THR A 422 17.71 31.27 5.15
N GLY A 423 17.29 31.99 6.18
CA GLY A 423 16.85 33.37 6.09
C GLY A 423 15.51 33.58 5.39
N ARG A 424 14.76 32.52 5.13
CA ARG A 424 13.49 32.51 4.38
C ARG A 424 12.35 31.94 5.21
N THR A 425 11.13 32.34 4.88
CA THR A 425 9.94 31.62 5.32
C THR A 425 9.68 30.43 4.41
N LEU A 426 8.85 29.45 4.84
CA LEU A 426 8.44 28.37 3.94
C LEU A 426 7.70 28.93 2.71
N ALA A 427 6.92 30.01 2.86
CA ALA A 427 6.26 30.68 1.73
C ALA A 427 7.25 31.26 0.72
N GLU A 428 8.43 31.69 1.16
CA GLU A 428 9.51 32.24 0.32
C GLU A 428 10.46 31.14 -0.21
N GLU A 429 10.47 29.94 0.37
CA GLU A 429 11.48 28.89 0.10
C GLU A 429 11.26 28.22 -1.27
N PRO A 430 12.19 28.41 -2.24
CA PRO A 430 12.01 27.81 -3.57
C PRO A 430 12.17 26.28 -3.58
N ALA A 431 12.74 25.72 -2.53
CA ALA A 431 12.82 24.26 -2.36
C ALA A 431 11.48 23.66 -1.93
N LEU A 432 10.47 24.45 -1.52
CA LEU A 432 9.11 23.95 -1.29
C LEU A 432 8.45 23.66 -2.64
N ALA A 433 8.31 22.38 -2.98
CA ALA A 433 7.89 21.94 -4.29
C ALA A 433 6.37 22.07 -4.51
N CYS A 434 5.58 21.62 -3.54
CA CYS A 434 4.12 21.64 -3.60
C CYS A 434 3.53 21.51 -2.19
N LEU A 435 2.23 21.77 -2.06
CA LEU A 435 1.46 21.63 -0.82
C LEU A 435 0.21 20.81 -1.04
N SER A 436 -0.05 19.86 -0.13
CA SER A 436 -1.36 19.27 0.06
C SER A 436 -2.13 20.05 1.15
N LEU A 437 -3.44 20.18 1.01
CA LEU A 437 -4.20 21.01 1.95
C LEU A 437 -4.56 20.25 3.23
N VAL A 438 -5.26 19.13 3.07
CA VAL A 438 -5.71 18.28 4.17
C VAL A 438 -5.42 16.83 3.82
N ASN A 439 -4.49 16.23 4.54
CA ASN A 439 -4.12 14.84 4.31
C ASN A 439 -5.31 13.90 4.52
N GLU A 440 -5.57 13.01 3.54
CA GLU A 440 -6.64 12.00 3.58
C GLU A 440 -7.98 12.53 4.07
N GLY A 441 -8.36 13.69 3.56
CA GLY A 441 -9.60 14.39 3.90
C GLY A 441 -10.60 14.51 2.75
N PRO A 442 -10.72 13.54 1.80
CA PRO A 442 -11.73 13.66 0.75
C PRO A 442 -13.12 13.59 1.36
N LEU A 443 -14.01 14.50 0.96
CA LEU A 443 -15.33 14.64 1.61
C LEU A 443 -16.21 13.38 1.48
N ASN A 444 -15.88 12.44 0.60
CA ASN A 444 -16.54 11.14 0.52
C ASN A 444 -16.01 10.07 1.50
N ALA A 445 -15.08 10.39 2.37
CA ALA A 445 -14.55 9.43 3.37
C ALA A 445 -15.46 9.23 4.59
N LYS A 446 -16.44 10.11 4.80
CA LYS A 446 -17.46 9.96 5.85
C LYS A 446 -18.79 9.53 5.25
N ASP A 447 -19.61 8.84 6.04
CA ASP A 447 -20.97 8.49 5.67
C ASP A 447 -21.95 9.66 5.90
N GLY A 448 -23.15 9.53 5.35
CA GLY A 448 -24.18 10.55 5.51
C GLY A 448 -24.66 10.74 6.96
N GLY A 449 -24.53 9.72 7.80
CA GLY A 449 -24.84 9.82 9.24
C GLY A 449 -23.95 10.82 9.96
N PHE A 450 -22.64 10.82 9.63
CA PHE A 450 -21.72 11.85 10.12
C PHE A 450 -22.20 13.25 9.72
N TYR A 451 -22.44 13.49 8.44
CA TYR A 451 -22.86 14.80 7.91
C TYR A 451 -24.19 15.26 8.50
N ALA A 452 -25.15 14.36 8.67
CA ALA A 452 -26.43 14.65 9.28
C ALA A 452 -26.33 15.00 10.78
N SER A 453 -25.29 14.51 11.46
CA SER A 453 -25.05 14.77 12.89
C SER A 453 -24.37 16.11 13.18
N VAL A 454 -23.82 16.76 12.16
CA VAL A 454 -23.09 18.05 12.28
C VAL A 454 -24.01 19.18 11.79
N PRO A 455 -24.43 20.11 12.68
CA PRO A 455 -25.41 21.15 12.36
C PRO A 455 -25.03 21.99 11.14
N GLU A 456 -23.76 22.36 11.00
CA GLU A 456 -23.24 23.19 9.91
C GLU A 456 -23.36 22.49 8.56
N TRP A 457 -23.06 21.20 8.50
CA TRP A 457 -23.23 20.40 7.29
C TRP A 457 -24.71 20.29 6.91
N LYS A 458 -25.59 20.03 7.89
CA LYS A 458 -27.02 19.95 7.65
C LYS A 458 -27.59 21.27 7.15
N ALA A 459 -27.20 22.38 7.76
CA ALA A 459 -27.62 23.70 7.35
C ALA A 459 -27.13 24.04 5.92
N ALA A 460 -25.89 23.77 5.63
CA ALA A 460 -25.31 23.98 4.30
C ALA A 460 -26.02 23.15 3.22
N TRP A 461 -26.30 21.87 3.50
CA TRP A 461 -27.06 20.99 2.60
C TRP A 461 -28.47 21.52 2.32
N LEU A 462 -29.24 21.86 3.37
CA LEU A 462 -30.61 22.35 3.22
C LEU A 462 -30.67 23.64 2.42
N LYS A 463 -29.73 24.56 2.67
CA LYS A 463 -29.65 25.80 1.88
C LYS A 463 -29.35 25.49 0.42
N TRP A 464 -28.32 24.69 0.17
CA TRP A 464 -27.88 24.34 -1.17
C TRP A 464 -28.97 23.65 -2.00
N ILE A 465 -29.66 22.65 -1.44
CA ILE A 465 -30.70 21.91 -2.17
C ILE A 465 -31.94 22.74 -2.42
N ALA A 466 -32.29 23.65 -1.49
CA ALA A 466 -33.37 24.58 -1.70
C ALA A 466 -33.10 25.55 -2.86
N GLU A 467 -31.86 26.07 -2.96
CA GLU A 467 -31.43 26.93 -4.07
C GLU A 467 -31.45 26.17 -5.41
N LYS A 468 -30.93 24.91 -5.43
CA LYS A 468 -30.93 24.06 -6.63
C LYS A 468 -32.34 23.74 -7.13
N ARG A 469 -33.26 23.42 -6.24
CA ARG A 469 -34.69 23.17 -6.57
C ARG A 469 -35.35 24.42 -7.13
N ALA A 470 -35.11 25.59 -6.53
CA ALA A 470 -35.69 26.85 -7.01
C ALA A 470 -35.17 27.24 -8.40
N LYS A 471 -33.90 27.05 -8.68
CA LYS A 471 -33.26 27.38 -9.97
C LYS A 471 -33.54 26.38 -11.09
N GLU A 472 -33.51 25.08 -10.79
CA GLU A 472 -33.62 24.00 -11.76
C GLU A 472 -34.55 22.87 -11.26
N PRO A 473 -35.88 23.15 -11.12
CA PRO A 473 -36.80 22.20 -10.53
C PRO A 473 -36.92 20.87 -11.31
N ALA A 474 -36.68 20.91 -12.62
CA ALA A 474 -36.70 19.71 -13.46
C ALA A 474 -35.56 18.71 -13.09
N LYS A 475 -34.40 19.22 -12.70
CA LYS A 475 -33.21 18.37 -12.32
C LYS A 475 -33.27 17.96 -10.85
N TRP A 476 -33.65 18.88 -9.95
CA TRP A 476 -33.45 18.73 -8.50
C TRP A 476 -34.73 18.53 -7.70
N GLY A 477 -35.90 18.72 -8.31
CA GLY A 477 -37.18 18.72 -7.59
C GLY A 477 -37.56 17.42 -6.89
N LYS A 478 -37.00 16.29 -7.32
CA LYS A 478 -37.22 14.97 -6.70
C LYS A 478 -36.23 14.66 -5.55
N VAL A 479 -35.20 15.48 -5.35
CA VAL A 479 -34.24 15.30 -4.26
C VAL A 479 -34.86 15.75 -2.95
N ARG A 480 -34.74 14.96 -1.90
CA ARG A 480 -35.29 15.22 -0.57
C ARG A 480 -34.36 16.05 0.30
N ASP A 481 -34.87 16.56 1.43
CA ASP A 481 -34.08 17.31 2.41
C ASP A 481 -33.15 16.44 3.24
N GLU A 482 -33.40 15.13 3.27
CA GLU A 482 -32.63 14.18 4.05
C GLU A 482 -31.21 13.98 3.45
N ILE A 483 -30.22 14.02 4.31
CA ILE A 483 -28.88 13.55 3.95
C ILE A 483 -28.92 12.01 3.92
N PRO A 484 -28.50 11.37 2.83
CA PRO A 484 -28.54 9.92 2.75
C PRO A 484 -27.61 9.28 3.79
N SER A 485 -28.04 8.18 4.42
CA SER A 485 -27.26 7.48 5.44
C SER A 485 -25.97 6.88 4.89
N PHE A 486 -25.93 6.63 3.60
CA PHE A 486 -24.77 6.11 2.88
C PHE A 486 -24.79 6.62 1.43
N TYR A 487 -23.66 6.55 0.73
CA TYR A 487 -23.57 6.89 -0.70
C TYR A 487 -24.28 5.81 -1.56
N ALA A 488 -25.60 5.86 -1.56
CA ALA A 488 -26.39 5.02 -2.44
C ALA A 488 -26.18 5.45 -3.90
N GLN A 489 -26.10 4.48 -4.79
CA GLN A 489 -26.05 4.74 -6.24
C GLN A 489 -27.48 5.07 -6.74
N ASP A 490 -28.08 6.08 -6.14
CA ASP A 490 -29.39 6.58 -6.44
C ASP A 490 -29.38 8.12 -6.58
N LEU A 491 -30.53 8.68 -6.88
CA LEU A 491 -30.69 10.14 -7.05
C LEU A 491 -30.27 10.94 -5.81
N GLN A 492 -30.58 10.44 -4.60
CA GLN A 492 -30.31 11.14 -3.34
C GLN A 492 -28.80 11.14 -3.03
N GLY A 493 -28.15 10.00 -3.19
CA GLY A 493 -26.70 9.88 -3.00
C GLY A 493 -25.92 10.72 -4.01
N ALA A 494 -26.35 10.72 -5.27
CA ALA A 494 -25.76 11.53 -6.33
C ALA A 494 -25.92 13.03 -6.08
N ALA A 495 -27.07 13.47 -5.59
CA ALA A 495 -27.32 14.86 -5.24
C ALA A 495 -26.42 15.32 -4.08
N PHE A 496 -26.29 14.49 -3.05
CA PHE A 496 -25.43 14.80 -1.92
C PHE A 496 -23.94 14.85 -2.33
N LEU A 497 -23.52 13.98 -3.23
CA LEU A 497 -22.16 14.02 -3.77
C LEU A 497 -21.89 15.28 -4.59
N ALA A 498 -22.85 15.75 -5.40
CA ALA A 498 -22.75 17.02 -6.11
C ALA A 498 -22.60 18.21 -5.15
N PHE A 499 -23.34 18.19 -4.04
CA PHE A 499 -23.16 19.17 -2.96
C PHE A 499 -21.75 19.13 -2.37
N LEU A 500 -21.23 17.94 -2.03
CA LEU A 500 -19.85 17.79 -1.52
C LEU A 500 -18.81 18.30 -2.52
N ALA A 501 -19.03 18.09 -3.82
CA ALA A 501 -18.15 18.60 -4.87
C ALA A 501 -18.13 20.14 -4.92
N GLU A 502 -19.28 20.80 -4.75
CA GLU A 502 -19.32 22.26 -4.65
C GLU A 502 -18.63 22.77 -3.38
N VAL A 503 -18.86 22.14 -2.23
CA VAL A 503 -18.16 22.50 -0.98
C VAL A 503 -16.65 22.37 -1.12
N GLU A 504 -16.17 21.31 -1.75
CA GLU A 504 -14.73 21.10 -1.99
C GLU A 504 -14.14 22.18 -2.92
N ARG A 505 -14.84 22.54 -3.99
CA ARG A 505 -14.44 23.62 -4.90
C ARG A 505 -14.35 24.97 -4.16
N ASP A 506 -15.33 25.26 -3.32
CA ASP A 506 -15.37 26.52 -2.54
C ASP A 506 -14.26 26.54 -1.48
N PHE A 507 -14.00 25.39 -0.86
CA PHE A 507 -12.86 25.23 0.07
C PHE A 507 -11.52 25.46 -0.64
N ALA A 508 -11.30 24.87 -1.81
CA ALA A 508 -10.12 25.08 -2.62
C ALA A 508 -9.91 26.58 -2.95
N THR A 509 -10.99 27.28 -3.29
CA THR A 509 -10.95 28.71 -3.60
C THR A 509 -10.52 29.54 -2.39
N ARG A 510 -11.08 29.27 -1.21
CA ARG A 510 -10.73 29.97 0.04
C ARG A 510 -9.28 29.72 0.45
N VAL A 511 -8.81 28.47 0.35
CA VAL A 511 -7.43 28.15 0.70
C VAL A 511 -6.46 28.76 -0.30
N ARG A 512 -6.78 28.77 -1.60
CA ARG A 512 -5.95 29.47 -2.59
C ARG A 512 -5.87 30.97 -2.30
N GLN A 513 -6.97 31.61 -1.92
CA GLN A 513 -6.95 33.02 -1.51
C GLN A 513 -6.05 33.25 -0.30
N LEU A 514 -6.05 32.35 0.68
CA LEU A 514 -5.15 32.41 1.82
C LEU A 514 -3.69 32.20 1.39
N VAL A 515 -3.37 31.08 0.74
CA VAL A 515 -1.99 30.67 0.45
C VAL A 515 -1.36 31.54 -0.66
N HIS A 516 -2.00 31.61 -1.83
CA HIS A 516 -1.46 32.38 -2.96
C HIS A 516 -1.73 33.88 -2.82
N GLY A 517 -2.95 34.23 -2.39
CA GLY A 517 -3.39 35.63 -2.34
C GLY A 517 -2.80 36.39 -1.17
N GLU A 518 -3.00 35.95 0.05
CA GLU A 518 -2.56 36.62 1.29
C GLU A 518 -1.08 36.31 1.59
N LEU A 519 -0.72 35.02 1.69
CA LEU A 519 0.63 34.63 2.13
C LEU A 519 1.68 34.64 1.02
N LYS A 520 1.30 34.94 -0.21
CA LYS A 520 2.19 35.04 -1.38
C LYS A 520 3.05 33.79 -1.60
N CYS A 521 2.49 32.61 -1.30
CA CYS A 521 3.14 31.31 -1.47
C CYS A 521 2.65 30.66 -2.77
N PRO A 522 3.30 30.83 -3.93
CA PRO A 522 2.77 30.46 -5.24
C PRO A 522 3.01 28.98 -5.61
N VAL A 523 3.20 28.10 -4.62
CA VAL A 523 3.45 26.68 -4.86
C VAL A 523 2.20 25.95 -5.38
N PRO A 524 2.33 24.91 -6.20
CA PRO A 524 1.21 24.08 -6.62
C PRO A 524 0.46 23.48 -5.43
N LEU A 525 -0.86 23.48 -5.47
CA LEU A 525 -1.75 22.98 -4.44
C LEU A 525 -2.49 21.72 -4.92
N ALA A 526 -2.70 20.75 -4.02
CA ALA A 526 -3.59 19.63 -4.18
C ALA A 526 -4.40 19.36 -2.91
N ASN A 527 -5.48 18.60 -3.05
CA ASN A 527 -6.25 18.04 -1.93
C ASN A 527 -6.83 16.67 -2.31
N MET A 528 -7.48 16.02 -1.37
CA MET A 528 -8.15 14.72 -1.58
C MET A 528 -7.19 13.61 -2.02
N ASN A 529 -6.02 13.53 -1.43
CA ASN A 529 -4.97 12.56 -1.77
C ASN A 529 -5.31 11.08 -1.43
N ASN A 530 -6.53 10.81 -0.99
CA ASN A 530 -7.11 9.47 -0.87
C ASN A 530 -8.54 9.45 -1.44
N GLY A 531 -8.77 10.22 -2.50
CA GLY A 531 -10.08 10.37 -3.14
C GLY A 531 -10.53 9.10 -3.88
N GLY A 532 -11.82 8.77 -3.82
CA GLY A 532 -12.30 7.50 -4.29
C GLY A 532 -13.54 7.44 -5.16
N ASN A 533 -14.24 8.55 -5.47
CA ASN A 533 -15.39 8.53 -6.36
C ASN A 533 -15.28 9.52 -7.54
N LEU A 534 -16.09 9.27 -8.57
CA LEU A 534 -16.05 10.03 -9.82
C LEU A 534 -16.51 11.47 -9.66
N GLY A 535 -17.48 11.73 -8.79
CA GLY A 535 -18.05 13.06 -8.62
C GLY A 535 -17.06 14.09 -8.07
N LEU A 536 -16.08 13.64 -7.30
CA LEU A 536 -15.01 14.49 -6.76
C LEU A 536 -13.79 14.59 -7.70
N GLN A 537 -13.64 13.70 -8.68
CA GLN A 537 -12.50 13.73 -9.60
C GLN A 537 -12.51 14.98 -10.49
N GLY A 538 -13.70 15.43 -10.90
CA GLY A 538 -13.82 16.66 -11.68
C GLY A 538 -13.34 17.89 -10.91
N VAL A 539 -13.61 17.97 -9.60
CA VAL A 539 -13.10 19.04 -8.74
C VAL A 539 -11.59 18.99 -8.62
N ARG A 540 -11.01 17.81 -8.45
CA ARG A 540 -9.54 17.65 -8.40
C ARG A 540 -8.87 18.18 -9.68
N ASP A 541 -9.45 17.87 -10.84
CA ASP A 541 -8.95 18.39 -12.11
C ASP A 541 -9.16 19.91 -12.23
N ALA A 542 -10.31 20.45 -11.84
CA ALA A 542 -10.63 21.86 -12.04
C ALA A 542 -9.98 22.81 -11.02
N ALA A 543 -9.91 22.40 -9.75
CA ALA A 543 -9.62 23.28 -8.63
C ALA A 543 -8.16 23.29 -8.18
N TYR A 544 -7.36 22.29 -8.53
CA TYR A 544 -5.98 22.13 -8.04
C TYR A 544 -4.96 22.13 -9.17
N GLU A 545 -3.70 22.48 -8.85
CA GLU A 545 -2.62 22.57 -9.81
C GLU A 545 -1.99 21.20 -10.09
N TYR A 546 -2.06 20.26 -9.16
CA TYR A 546 -1.63 18.87 -9.35
C TYR A 546 -2.62 17.90 -8.69
N VAL A 547 -2.52 16.63 -9.02
CA VAL A 547 -3.34 15.56 -8.43
C VAL A 547 -2.43 14.64 -7.62
N ASP A 548 -2.89 14.27 -6.44
CA ASP A 548 -2.17 13.42 -5.49
C ASP A 548 -2.99 12.20 -5.09
N ASP A 549 -2.34 11.07 -4.81
CA ASP A 549 -2.99 9.86 -4.35
C ASP A 549 -2.12 9.07 -3.35
N HIS A 550 -2.74 8.09 -2.68
CA HIS A 550 -2.09 7.16 -1.77
C HIS A 550 -2.43 5.73 -2.13
N PHE A 551 -1.46 4.82 -1.95
CA PHE A 551 -1.71 3.39 -1.99
C PHE A 551 -0.77 2.61 -1.07
N TYR A 552 -1.23 1.46 -0.60
CA TYR A 552 -0.44 0.55 0.22
C TYR A 552 -0.63 -0.88 -0.24
N ILE A 553 0.45 -1.66 -0.22
CA ILE A 553 0.43 -3.11 -0.30
C ILE A 553 0.69 -3.65 1.10
N ASP A 554 -0.07 -4.65 1.49
CA ASP A 554 0.04 -5.30 2.81
C ASP A 554 -0.11 -4.34 4.00
N HIS A 555 -0.94 -3.27 3.86
CA HIS A 555 -1.26 -2.41 4.99
C HIS A 555 -1.76 -3.25 6.18
N PRO A 556 -1.19 -3.09 7.39
CA PRO A 556 -1.54 -3.92 8.53
C PRO A 556 -3.02 -3.74 8.92
N ARG A 557 -3.68 -4.85 9.20
CA ARG A 557 -5.01 -4.88 9.82
C ARG A 557 -4.86 -5.28 11.27
N PHE A 558 -5.31 -4.43 12.16
CA PHE A 558 -5.25 -4.70 13.60
C PHE A 558 -6.46 -5.52 14.02
N LEU A 559 -6.21 -6.71 14.56
CA LEU A 559 -7.26 -7.68 14.87
C LEU A 559 -7.95 -7.41 16.23
N GLY A 560 -7.45 -6.45 16.96
CA GLY A 560 -8.01 -5.97 18.23
C GLY A 560 -8.05 -4.45 18.28
N ARG A 561 -7.24 -3.86 19.12
CA ARG A 561 -7.13 -2.39 19.20
C ARG A 561 -6.32 -1.85 18.02
N PRO A 562 -6.68 -0.70 17.46
CA PRO A 562 -5.83 -0.03 16.49
C PRO A 562 -4.38 0.10 16.97
N TRP A 563 -3.43 -0.14 16.09
CA TRP A 563 -1.99 -0.04 16.32
C TRP A 563 -1.44 -1.00 17.37
N SER A 564 -2.15 -2.10 17.66
CA SER A 564 -1.69 -3.15 18.58
C SER A 564 -1.68 -4.52 17.91
N LEU A 565 -0.82 -5.39 18.42
CA LEU A 565 -0.80 -6.81 18.04
C LEU A 565 -1.98 -7.56 18.69
N PRO A 566 -2.45 -8.63 18.06
CA PRO A 566 -2.01 -9.17 16.78
C PRO A 566 -2.48 -8.33 15.60
N SER A 567 -1.70 -8.37 14.51
CA SER A 567 -2.06 -7.72 13.25
C SER A 567 -1.94 -8.69 12.09
N GLU A 568 -2.75 -8.47 11.04
CA GLU A 568 -2.69 -9.24 9.82
C GLU A 568 -2.00 -8.46 8.70
N SER A 569 -1.07 -9.12 8.01
CA SER A 569 -0.52 -8.70 6.72
C SER A 569 -1.01 -9.70 5.67
N PRO A 570 -1.71 -9.26 4.61
CA PRO A 570 -2.24 -10.19 3.61
C PRO A 570 -1.19 -11.00 2.85
N ASN A 571 0.07 -10.56 2.82
CA ASN A 571 1.16 -11.14 2.05
C ASN A 571 0.80 -11.30 0.57
N VAL A 572 0.32 -10.19 -0.02
CA VAL A 572 -0.15 -10.16 -1.41
C VAL A 572 1.05 -10.12 -2.35
N ASN A 573 1.10 -11.04 -3.32
CA ASN A 573 1.99 -10.88 -4.47
C ASN A 573 1.42 -9.76 -5.37
N PRO A 574 2.07 -8.58 -5.45
CA PRO A 574 1.50 -7.42 -6.14
C PRO A 574 1.44 -7.59 -7.66
N VAL A 575 2.24 -8.51 -8.23
CA VAL A 575 2.19 -8.82 -9.67
C VAL A 575 0.92 -9.59 -10.03
N MET A 576 0.47 -10.46 -9.12
CA MET A 576 -0.75 -11.26 -9.32
C MET A 576 -2.04 -10.46 -9.17
N ASN A 577 -2.00 -9.30 -8.52
CA ASN A 577 -3.19 -8.47 -8.33
C ASN A 577 -3.14 -7.18 -9.16
N PRO A 578 -3.71 -7.18 -10.37
CA PRO A 578 -3.67 -6.04 -11.29
C PRO A 578 -4.53 -4.84 -10.84
N GLN A 579 -5.21 -4.91 -9.69
CA GLN A 579 -6.05 -3.83 -9.17
C GLN A 579 -5.43 -3.11 -7.97
N LEU A 580 -4.29 -3.59 -7.45
CA LEU A 580 -3.66 -3.05 -6.26
C LEU A 580 -2.47 -2.15 -6.58
N GLY A 581 -2.16 -1.29 -5.63
CA GLY A 581 -0.98 -0.44 -5.65
C GLY A 581 -1.02 0.62 -6.74
N ALA A 582 0.09 0.80 -7.42
CA ALA A 582 0.31 1.82 -8.42
C ALA A 582 -0.71 1.79 -9.56
N LEU A 583 -1.11 0.60 -10.04
CA LEU A 583 -2.12 0.44 -11.10
C LEU A 583 -3.47 1.06 -10.74
N GLY A 584 -3.89 0.90 -9.48
CA GLY A 584 -5.12 1.49 -8.96
C GLY A 584 -5.06 3.03 -8.87
N SER A 585 -3.89 3.57 -8.54
CA SER A 585 -3.65 5.02 -8.44
C SER A 585 -3.60 5.68 -9.82
N ALA A 586 -3.04 5.02 -10.83
CA ALA A 586 -2.94 5.55 -12.18
C ALA A 586 -4.29 5.99 -12.75
N MET A 587 -5.37 5.29 -12.43
CA MET A 587 -6.73 5.64 -12.85
C MET A 587 -7.23 7.00 -12.34
N LYS A 588 -6.66 7.50 -11.25
CA LYS A 588 -7.05 8.77 -10.63
C LYS A 588 -6.31 9.99 -11.18
N ARG A 589 -5.36 9.77 -12.07
CA ARG A 589 -4.64 10.83 -12.76
C ARG A 589 -5.60 11.75 -13.52
N ALA A 590 -5.31 13.05 -13.51
CA ALA A 590 -5.95 14.03 -14.39
C ALA A 590 -4.95 14.43 -15.50
N PHE A 591 -5.33 14.20 -16.75
CA PHE A 591 -4.51 14.64 -17.88
C PHE A 591 -4.39 16.17 -17.94
N GLY A 592 -3.19 16.65 -18.17
CA GLY A 592 -2.88 18.09 -18.18
C GLY A 592 -2.49 18.61 -16.79
N LYS A 593 -2.23 17.70 -15.84
CA LYS A 593 -1.73 18.05 -14.50
C LYS A 593 -0.65 17.07 -14.04
N PRO A 594 0.37 17.55 -13.30
CA PRO A 594 1.30 16.67 -12.63
C PRO A 594 0.54 15.69 -11.74
N PHE A 595 0.96 14.43 -11.73
CA PHE A 595 0.44 13.42 -10.84
C PHE A 595 1.49 12.98 -9.84
N ALA A 596 1.14 12.98 -8.57
CA ALA A 596 1.97 12.58 -7.45
C ALA A 596 1.34 11.43 -6.68
N VAL A 597 2.17 10.63 -6.05
CA VAL A 597 1.77 9.69 -5.00
C VAL A 597 2.55 10.07 -3.75
N SER A 598 1.90 10.82 -2.86
CA SER A 598 2.57 11.37 -1.68
C SER A 598 2.70 10.38 -0.54
N GLU A 599 1.97 9.26 -0.61
CA GLU A 599 2.18 8.11 0.27
C GLU A 599 2.03 6.80 -0.49
N TYR A 600 3.05 5.98 -0.43
CA TYR A 600 2.95 4.57 -0.81
C TYR A 600 3.88 3.72 0.05
N ASN A 601 3.51 2.47 0.28
CA ASN A 601 4.44 1.50 0.83
C ASN A 601 4.06 0.06 0.44
N PHE A 602 5.06 -0.79 0.50
CA PHE A 602 4.96 -2.23 0.63
C PHE A 602 5.26 -2.51 2.10
N CYS A 603 4.19 -2.63 2.89
CA CYS A 603 4.30 -2.59 4.35
C CYS A 603 5.01 -3.81 4.92
N GLY A 604 5.85 -3.57 5.92
CA GLY A 604 6.39 -4.67 6.71
C GLY A 604 5.33 -5.28 7.64
N PRO A 605 5.48 -6.55 7.98
CA PRO A 605 6.51 -7.47 7.56
C PRO A 605 6.16 -8.29 6.29
N GLY A 606 5.38 -7.75 5.36
CA GLY A 606 4.98 -8.41 4.11
C GLY A 606 6.17 -9.03 3.36
N ARG A 607 5.96 -10.22 2.78
CA ARG A 607 7.03 -11.03 2.15
C ARG A 607 7.56 -10.43 0.83
N PHE A 608 6.72 -9.70 0.10
CA PHE A 608 7.02 -9.27 -1.28
C PHE A 608 7.51 -7.82 -1.36
N ARG A 609 8.06 -7.28 -0.28
CA ARG A 609 8.51 -5.87 -0.23
C ARG A 609 9.65 -5.57 -1.21
N GLY A 610 10.47 -6.57 -1.53
CA GLY A 610 11.59 -6.41 -2.45
C GLY A 610 11.20 -5.99 -3.87
N VAL A 611 9.99 -6.33 -4.33
CA VAL A 611 9.51 -5.93 -5.67
C VAL A 611 8.99 -4.49 -5.71
N GLY A 612 8.72 -3.89 -4.53
CA GLY A 612 8.05 -2.59 -4.43
C GLY A 612 8.70 -1.48 -5.24
N GLY A 613 10.03 -1.39 -5.20
CA GLY A 613 10.75 -0.35 -5.92
C GLY A 613 10.67 -0.49 -7.44
N ILE A 614 10.96 -1.68 -7.96
CA ILE A 614 11.01 -1.90 -9.41
C ILE A 614 9.62 -1.79 -10.06
N ILE A 615 8.57 -2.35 -9.46
CA ILE A 615 7.22 -2.36 -10.03
C ILE A 615 6.57 -0.97 -9.94
N THR A 616 6.68 -0.28 -8.80
CA THR A 616 6.13 1.06 -8.62
C THR A 616 6.80 2.07 -9.54
N ALA A 617 8.12 1.99 -9.66
CA ALA A 617 8.86 2.88 -10.53
C ALA A 617 8.60 2.62 -12.01
N ALA A 618 8.43 1.37 -12.40
CA ALA A 618 8.06 1.03 -13.77
C ALA A 618 6.69 1.61 -14.12
N GLU A 619 5.69 1.44 -13.26
CA GLU A 619 4.38 2.03 -13.47
C GLU A 619 4.43 3.56 -13.49
N GLY A 620 5.07 4.18 -12.49
CA GLY A 620 5.23 5.63 -12.42
C GLY A 620 5.95 6.23 -13.63
N ALA A 621 6.97 5.53 -14.16
CA ALA A 621 7.68 5.96 -15.35
C ALA A 621 6.82 5.81 -16.61
N LEU A 622 6.17 4.66 -16.81
CA LEU A 622 5.28 4.41 -17.95
C LEU A 622 4.10 5.38 -17.97
N GLN A 623 3.52 5.66 -16.82
CA GLN A 623 2.42 6.60 -16.65
C GLN A 623 2.86 8.07 -16.59
N ASP A 624 4.16 8.35 -16.67
CA ASP A 624 4.72 9.69 -16.65
C ASP A 624 4.34 10.52 -15.41
N TRP A 625 4.42 9.89 -14.24
CA TRP A 625 4.17 10.57 -12.97
C TRP A 625 5.28 11.55 -12.62
N SER A 626 4.94 12.51 -11.79
CA SER A 626 5.87 13.59 -11.41
C SER A 626 6.51 13.39 -10.04
N ALA A 627 5.88 12.63 -9.14
CA ALA A 627 6.44 12.43 -7.80
C ALA A 627 5.97 11.13 -7.13
N LEU A 628 6.86 10.58 -6.30
CA LEU A 628 6.63 9.40 -5.46
C LEU A 628 7.28 9.61 -4.10
N TRP A 629 6.53 9.49 -3.01
CA TRP A 629 7.06 9.53 -1.64
C TRP A 629 6.65 8.27 -0.88
N ARG A 630 7.67 7.49 -0.47
CA ARG A 630 7.45 6.32 0.40
C ARG A 630 6.95 6.76 1.78
N PHE A 631 5.96 6.11 2.31
CA PHE A 631 5.52 6.29 3.69
C PHE A 631 6.01 5.11 4.56
N ALA A 632 7.05 5.31 5.38
CA ALA A 632 7.77 6.53 5.65
C ALA A 632 9.28 6.26 5.73
N TRP A 633 10.09 7.31 5.79
CA TRP A 633 11.46 7.17 6.23
C TRP A 633 11.49 6.70 7.69
N THR A 634 10.93 7.51 8.59
CA THR A 634 10.73 7.11 10.00
C THR A 634 9.75 8.04 10.71
N HIS A 635 9.19 7.56 11.83
CA HIS A 635 8.36 8.31 12.76
C HIS A 635 9.15 8.84 13.98
N SER A 636 10.42 8.47 14.11
CA SER A 636 11.23 8.76 15.30
C SER A 636 12.48 9.55 14.98
N ASP A 637 12.71 10.63 15.76
CA ASP A 637 13.94 11.41 15.73
C ASP A 637 15.19 10.57 16.05
N THR A 638 15.05 9.51 16.84
CA THR A 638 16.17 8.61 17.21
C THR A 638 16.68 7.80 16.01
N MET A 639 15.89 7.65 14.97
CA MET A 639 16.28 6.97 13.73
C MET A 639 16.81 7.95 12.66
N MET A 640 16.64 9.25 12.87
CA MET A 640 17.18 10.25 11.96
C MET A 640 18.71 10.31 12.08
N GLY A 641 19.41 10.07 10.96
CA GLY A 641 20.88 10.04 10.95
C GLY A 641 21.53 8.88 11.71
N ASN A 642 20.75 7.91 12.18
CA ASN A 642 21.24 6.70 12.84
C ASN A 642 21.09 5.48 11.92
N MET A 643 22.12 5.19 11.14
CA MET A 643 22.12 4.13 10.12
C MET A 643 22.72 2.81 10.63
N THR A 644 23.03 2.71 11.91
CA THR A 644 23.58 1.47 12.51
C THR A 644 22.51 0.60 13.14
N ARG A 645 21.29 1.12 13.31
CA ARG A 645 20.16 0.40 13.87
C ARG A 645 19.27 -0.12 12.74
N GLY A 646 19.04 -1.42 12.70
CA GLY A 646 18.19 -2.06 11.71
C GLY A 646 16.90 -2.61 12.34
N GLY A 647 15.90 -2.80 11.51
CA GLY A 647 14.65 -3.46 11.87
C GLY A 647 13.54 -3.18 10.87
N VAL A 648 12.61 -4.13 10.77
CA VAL A 648 11.43 -4.06 9.92
C VAL A 648 10.24 -3.64 10.77
N GLY A 649 9.68 -2.46 10.51
CA GLY A 649 8.41 -1.98 11.04
C GLY A 649 7.31 -2.07 9.99
N TYR A 650 6.10 -1.60 10.32
CA TYR A 650 5.01 -1.56 9.34
C TYR A 650 5.33 -0.61 8.17
N PHE A 651 5.90 0.55 8.46
CA PHE A 651 6.07 1.61 7.48
C PHE A 651 7.52 2.12 7.36
N ASP A 652 8.30 2.09 8.43
CA ASP A 652 9.58 2.78 8.51
C ASP A 652 10.68 2.09 7.68
N ALA A 653 11.25 2.84 6.75
CA ALA A 653 12.33 2.37 5.89
C ALA A 653 13.73 2.61 6.48
N ALA A 654 13.91 3.56 7.41
CA ALA A 654 15.22 3.95 7.92
C ALA A 654 16.08 2.78 8.44
N GLY A 655 15.44 1.79 9.04
CA GLY A 655 16.10 0.56 9.54
C GLY A 655 15.98 -0.65 8.62
N ASP A 656 15.32 -0.53 7.47
CA ASP A 656 15.02 -1.66 6.58
C ASP A 656 15.99 -1.72 5.38
N PRO A 657 16.99 -2.61 5.41
CA PRO A 657 17.95 -2.72 4.32
C PRO A 657 17.34 -3.21 3.00
N LEU A 658 16.20 -3.95 3.06
CA LEU A 658 15.46 -4.37 1.87
C LEU A 658 14.80 -3.18 1.18
N ALA A 659 14.14 -2.29 1.95
CA ALA A 659 13.54 -1.08 1.41
C ALA A 659 14.59 -0.19 0.73
N HIS A 660 15.74 0.00 1.35
CA HIS A 660 16.84 0.78 0.78
C HIS A 660 17.36 0.20 -0.54
N ALA A 661 17.48 -1.12 -0.64
CA ALA A 661 17.92 -1.78 -1.86
C ALA A 661 16.85 -1.72 -2.95
N SER A 662 15.58 -1.92 -2.59
CA SER A 662 14.44 -1.85 -3.50
C SER A 662 14.27 -0.44 -4.09
N ASP A 663 14.40 0.60 -3.27
CA ASP A 663 14.24 2.01 -3.70
C ASP A 663 15.30 2.47 -4.71
N ARG A 664 16.47 1.83 -4.76
CA ARG A 664 17.48 2.14 -5.79
C ARG A 664 17.00 1.81 -7.21
N ALA A 665 16.20 0.77 -7.38
CA ALA A 665 15.53 0.53 -8.66
C ALA A 665 14.60 1.68 -9.05
N SER A 666 13.88 2.24 -8.08
CA SER A 666 13.02 3.41 -8.32
C SER A 666 13.81 4.63 -8.77
N ILE A 667 14.96 4.88 -8.17
CA ILE A 667 15.82 6.00 -8.54
C ILE A 667 16.34 5.83 -9.97
N CYS A 668 16.75 4.61 -10.36
CA CYS A 668 17.19 4.34 -11.72
C CYS A 668 16.07 4.49 -12.75
N LEU A 669 14.94 3.88 -12.51
CA LEU A 669 13.84 3.82 -13.49
C LEU A 669 13.07 5.13 -13.57
N PHE A 670 12.78 5.74 -12.42
CA PHE A 670 11.90 6.90 -12.32
C PHE A 670 12.65 8.24 -12.34
N LEU A 671 13.66 8.45 -11.45
CA LEU A 671 14.41 9.72 -11.45
C LEU A 671 15.39 9.83 -12.60
N ARG A 672 16.24 8.83 -12.79
CA ARG A 672 17.21 8.82 -13.89
C ARG A 672 16.56 8.63 -15.25
N GLY A 673 15.31 8.10 -15.27
CA GLY A 673 14.52 7.95 -16.48
C GLY A 673 14.96 6.80 -17.39
N ASP A 674 15.46 5.68 -16.80
CA ASP A 674 15.85 4.51 -17.60
C ASP A 674 14.67 3.87 -18.36
N LEU A 675 13.46 4.07 -17.86
CA LEU A 675 12.22 3.64 -18.52
C LEU A 675 11.45 4.86 -19.03
N ALA A 676 11.22 4.89 -20.34
CA ALA A 676 10.50 5.99 -20.99
C ALA A 676 8.99 5.90 -20.78
N PRO A 677 8.27 7.04 -20.72
CA PRO A 677 6.82 7.07 -20.65
C PRO A 677 6.15 6.45 -21.89
N LEU A 678 4.99 5.85 -21.68
CA LEU A 678 4.10 5.43 -22.79
C LEU A 678 3.68 6.65 -23.60
N LYS A 679 3.64 6.50 -24.93
CA LYS A 679 3.22 7.56 -25.84
C LYS A 679 1.72 7.63 -26.01
N ALA A 680 1.08 6.45 -26.12
CA ALA A 680 -0.34 6.34 -26.35
C ALA A 680 -1.15 6.55 -25.08
N GLU A 681 -2.25 7.30 -25.18
CA GLU A 681 -3.17 7.60 -24.09
C GLU A 681 -4.48 6.82 -24.20
N TYR A 682 -5.16 6.64 -23.07
CA TYR A 682 -6.53 6.12 -22.99
C TYR A 682 -7.32 7.03 -22.03
N PRO A 683 -7.78 8.19 -22.50
CA PRO A 683 -8.42 9.20 -21.66
C PRO A 683 -9.87 8.83 -21.34
N ILE A 684 -10.30 9.12 -20.10
CA ILE A 684 -11.67 8.94 -19.64
C ILE A 684 -12.29 10.31 -19.41
N ARG A 685 -13.29 10.67 -20.22
CA ARG A 685 -13.94 11.98 -20.23
C ARG A 685 -14.93 12.07 -19.07
N LEU A 686 -14.67 12.99 -18.13
CA LEU A 686 -15.60 13.36 -17.08
C LEU A 686 -16.68 14.32 -17.63
N PRO A 687 -17.92 14.24 -17.16
CA PRO A 687 -19.01 15.09 -17.66
C PRO A 687 -18.85 16.57 -17.24
N GLY A 688 -18.18 16.85 -16.13
CA GLY A 688 -18.00 18.20 -15.63
C GLY A 688 -17.09 18.27 -14.41
N ALA A 689 -16.69 19.48 -14.02
CA ALA A 689 -15.91 19.73 -12.81
C ALA A 689 -16.72 19.43 -11.53
N VAL A 690 -17.99 19.79 -11.55
CA VAL A 690 -18.98 19.48 -10.53
C VAL A 690 -20.20 18.92 -11.27
N PRO A 691 -20.83 17.86 -10.77
CA PRO A 691 -22.05 17.35 -11.38
C PRO A 691 -23.13 18.44 -11.45
N ASP A 692 -23.65 18.73 -12.64
CA ASP A 692 -24.69 19.74 -12.87
C ASP A 692 -26.11 19.20 -12.69
N ALA A 693 -26.23 17.89 -12.49
CA ALA A 693 -27.44 17.16 -12.15
C ALA A 693 -27.07 15.94 -11.29
N PRO A 694 -28.01 15.41 -10.51
CA PRO A 694 -27.76 14.23 -9.70
C PRO A 694 -27.67 12.96 -10.59
N ASP A 695 -26.46 12.58 -10.95
CA ASP A 695 -26.17 11.37 -11.74
C ASP A 695 -25.66 10.25 -10.83
N PRO A 696 -26.42 9.14 -10.66
CA PRO A 696 -26.00 8.00 -9.84
C PRO A 696 -24.69 7.35 -10.25
N GLN A 697 -24.21 7.52 -11.47
CA GLN A 697 -22.93 7.00 -11.91
C GLN A 697 -21.74 7.71 -11.24
N MET A 698 -21.91 8.97 -10.85
CA MET A 698 -20.89 9.75 -10.17
C MET A 698 -20.54 9.25 -8.77
N VAL A 699 -21.41 8.44 -8.16
CA VAL A 699 -21.15 7.79 -6.86
C VAL A 699 -20.21 6.60 -6.96
N LYS A 700 -20.00 6.07 -8.16
CA LYS A 700 -19.10 4.91 -8.39
C LYS A 700 -17.66 5.24 -8.04
N SER A 701 -16.93 4.21 -7.58
CA SER A 701 -15.50 4.28 -7.35
C SER A 701 -14.75 4.60 -8.65
N VAL A 702 -13.62 5.30 -8.55
CA VAL A 702 -12.70 5.52 -9.69
C VAL A 702 -11.99 4.25 -10.14
N ARG A 703 -12.04 3.16 -9.38
CA ARG A 703 -11.39 1.90 -9.76
C ARG A 703 -12.21 1.19 -10.83
N LEU A 704 -11.61 1.04 -11.97
CA LEU A 704 -12.15 0.27 -13.09
C LEU A 704 -11.65 -1.18 -13.04
N PRO A 705 -12.40 -2.16 -13.58
CA PRO A 705 -12.00 -3.56 -13.52
C PRO A 705 -10.77 -3.90 -14.39
N TRP A 706 -10.33 -2.99 -15.25
CA TRP A 706 -9.24 -3.14 -16.20
C TRP A 706 -8.04 -2.22 -15.91
N THR A 707 -7.68 -2.02 -14.64
CA THR A 707 -6.51 -1.21 -14.23
C THR A 707 -5.19 -1.68 -14.85
N TRP A 708 -5.07 -2.96 -15.21
CA TRP A 708 -3.93 -3.51 -15.96
C TRP A 708 -3.66 -2.81 -17.30
N ALA A 709 -4.64 -2.09 -17.86
CA ALA A 709 -4.46 -1.32 -19.09
C ALA A 709 -3.38 -0.23 -18.96
N THR A 710 -3.06 0.18 -17.74
CA THR A 710 -2.01 1.17 -17.46
C THR A 710 -0.60 0.69 -17.83
N TRP A 711 -0.37 -0.62 -17.97
CA TRP A 711 0.87 -1.13 -18.55
C TRP A 711 1.03 -0.80 -20.03
N TYR A 712 -0.06 -0.61 -20.76
CA TYR A 712 -0.08 -0.47 -22.22
C TYR A 712 -0.42 0.93 -22.71
N ARG A 713 -1.09 1.74 -21.90
CA ARG A 713 -1.49 3.12 -22.23
C ARG A 713 -1.36 4.01 -20.99
N LYS A 714 -1.08 5.28 -21.21
CA LYS A 714 -1.29 6.28 -20.16
C LYS A 714 -2.80 6.42 -19.95
N VAL A 715 -3.26 6.07 -18.77
CA VAL A 715 -4.68 6.14 -18.40
C VAL A 715 -4.91 7.32 -17.44
N GLY A 716 -6.03 7.98 -17.55
CA GLY A 716 -6.40 9.07 -16.65
C GLY A 716 -7.73 9.71 -17.00
N MET A 717 -8.21 10.53 -16.09
CA MET A 717 -9.43 11.31 -16.25
C MET A 717 -9.14 12.63 -16.98
N THR A 718 -10.15 13.22 -17.61
CA THR A 718 -10.03 14.53 -18.25
C THR A 718 -11.34 15.30 -18.26
N LEU A 719 -11.26 16.61 -18.04
CA LEU A 719 -12.35 17.57 -18.27
C LEU A 719 -12.30 18.20 -19.67
N LYS A 720 -11.20 18.00 -20.40
CA LYS A 720 -10.99 18.54 -21.73
C LYS A 720 -11.12 17.42 -22.77
N ASP A 721 -11.53 17.79 -23.98
CA ASP A 721 -11.58 16.82 -25.05
C ASP A 721 -10.17 16.35 -25.42
N ARG A 722 -10.03 15.05 -25.64
CA ARG A 722 -8.79 14.38 -26.03
C ARG A 722 -9.06 13.32 -27.11
N PRO A 723 -8.15 13.14 -28.07
CA PRO A 723 -8.28 12.07 -29.05
C PRO A 723 -8.40 10.69 -28.39
N GLY A 724 -9.30 9.86 -28.92
CA GLY A 724 -9.50 8.49 -28.41
C GLY A 724 -10.16 8.39 -27.04
N GLN A 725 -10.71 9.48 -26.52
CA GLN A 725 -11.40 9.47 -25.22
C GLN A 725 -12.66 8.61 -25.24
N ILE A 726 -12.94 8.00 -24.09
CA ILE A 726 -14.20 7.32 -23.80
C ILE A 726 -14.95 8.05 -22.71
N SER A 727 -16.28 7.93 -22.69
CA SER A 727 -17.06 8.47 -21.59
C SER A 727 -16.87 7.63 -20.30
N VAL A 728 -17.14 8.21 -19.15
CA VAL A 728 -17.18 7.47 -17.87
C VAL A 728 -18.17 6.30 -17.95
N ALA A 729 -19.33 6.50 -18.61
CA ALA A 729 -20.33 5.46 -18.74
C ALA A 729 -19.79 4.26 -19.54
N ASP A 730 -19.12 4.53 -20.67
CA ASP A 730 -18.49 3.50 -21.48
C ASP A 730 -17.35 2.81 -20.74
N ALA A 731 -16.53 3.57 -19.98
CA ALA A 731 -15.44 3.01 -19.18
C ALA A 731 -15.91 1.94 -18.19
N TYR A 732 -17.09 2.13 -17.58
CA TYR A 732 -17.70 1.15 -16.68
C TYR A 732 -18.47 0.05 -17.40
N ALA A 733 -19.00 0.31 -18.58
CA ALA A 733 -19.72 -0.69 -19.37
C ALA A 733 -18.77 -1.69 -20.04
N LYS A 734 -17.54 -1.26 -20.38
CA LYS A 734 -16.56 -2.12 -21.05
C LYS A 734 -16.04 -3.21 -20.12
N GLY A 735 -16.21 -4.47 -20.57
CA GLY A 735 -15.55 -5.61 -19.96
C GLY A 735 -14.09 -5.74 -20.40
N THR A 736 -13.33 -6.60 -19.72
CA THR A 736 -11.93 -6.88 -20.01
C THR A 736 -11.68 -7.20 -21.48
N ALA A 737 -12.49 -8.06 -22.10
CA ALA A 737 -12.33 -8.45 -23.50
C ALA A 737 -12.44 -7.26 -24.47
N GLN A 738 -13.38 -6.32 -24.22
CA GLN A 738 -13.52 -5.12 -25.05
C GLN A 738 -12.31 -4.19 -24.91
N VAL A 739 -11.84 -3.97 -23.68
CA VAL A 739 -10.66 -3.13 -23.44
C VAL A 739 -9.41 -3.75 -24.07
N ARG A 740 -9.24 -5.08 -24.00
CA ARG A 740 -8.14 -5.77 -24.69
C ARG A 740 -8.20 -5.53 -26.20
N SER A 741 -9.39 -5.62 -26.80
CA SER A 741 -9.59 -5.31 -28.23
C SER A 741 -9.24 -3.86 -28.55
N ASP A 742 -9.69 -2.89 -27.75
CA ASP A 742 -9.39 -1.45 -27.94
C ASP A 742 -7.88 -1.17 -27.88
N LEU A 743 -7.15 -1.94 -27.08
CA LEU A 743 -5.70 -1.82 -26.92
C LEU A 743 -4.90 -2.63 -27.95
N GLY A 744 -5.56 -3.40 -28.81
CA GLY A 744 -4.91 -4.29 -29.76
C GLY A 744 -4.23 -5.50 -29.11
N LEU A 745 -4.70 -5.92 -27.94
CA LEU A 745 -4.16 -7.07 -27.22
C LEU A 745 -4.87 -8.38 -27.61
N PRO A 746 -4.22 -9.53 -27.46
CA PRO A 746 -4.85 -10.83 -27.69
C PRO A 746 -6.15 -10.99 -26.91
N ALA A 747 -7.15 -11.61 -27.50
CA ALA A 747 -8.45 -11.86 -26.85
C ALA A 747 -8.31 -12.87 -25.70
N ASP A 748 -7.35 -13.77 -25.74
CA ASP A 748 -7.02 -14.71 -24.67
C ASP A 748 -6.47 -13.94 -23.45
N GLU A 749 -7.24 -13.93 -22.38
CA GLU A 749 -6.92 -13.22 -21.13
C GLU A 749 -5.72 -13.84 -20.39
N SER A 750 -5.30 -15.05 -20.74
CA SER A 750 -4.09 -15.68 -20.19
C SER A 750 -2.81 -15.16 -20.85
N VAL A 751 -2.89 -14.50 -21.99
CA VAL A 751 -1.74 -13.98 -22.75
C VAL A 751 -1.48 -12.52 -22.39
N TRP A 752 -0.32 -12.22 -21.87
CA TRP A 752 0.14 -10.89 -21.48
C TRP A 752 1.32 -10.46 -22.37
N PRO A 753 1.07 -9.68 -23.43
CA PRO A 753 2.15 -9.19 -24.29
C PRO A 753 3.10 -8.25 -23.55
N VAL A 754 4.32 -8.13 -24.04
CA VAL A 754 5.31 -7.19 -23.50
C VAL A 754 4.80 -5.76 -23.69
N ALA A 755 4.88 -4.98 -22.62
CA ALA A 755 4.42 -3.59 -22.53
C ALA A 755 5.61 -2.61 -22.60
N GLY A 756 5.34 -1.29 -22.55
CA GLY A 756 6.37 -0.26 -22.45
C GLY A 756 7.38 -0.29 -23.60
N ASP A 757 6.91 -0.37 -24.84
CA ASP A 757 7.74 -0.48 -26.04
C ASP A 757 8.76 -1.64 -25.98
N GLY A 758 8.35 -2.76 -25.38
CA GLY A 758 9.18 -3.96 -25.24
C GLY A 758 10.00 -4.04 -23.94
N ALA A 759 9.86 -3.08 -23.06
CA ALA A 759 10.67 -2.99 -21.87
C ALA A 759 10.11 -3.72 -20.63
N VAL A 760 8.80 -3.96 -20.56
CA VAL A 760 8.12 -4.51 -19.39
C VAL A 760 7.29 -5.73 -19.76
N ALA A 761 7.58 -6.87 -19.16
CA ALA A 761 6.76 -8.07 -19.27
C ALA A 761 6.16 -8.38 -17.89
N VAL A 762 4.84 -8.41 -17.82
CA VAL A 762 4.09 -8.72 -16.60
C VAL A 762 3.22 -9.93 -16.88
N ASP A 763 3.38 -10.98 -16.11
CA ASP A 763 2.47 -12.13 -16.15
C ASP A 763 1.78 -12.30 -14.79
N PRO A 764 0.55 -11.82 -14.63
CA PRO A 764 -0.20 -11.99 -13.40
C PRO A 764 -0.56 -13.46 -13.12
N ASN A 765 -0.61 -14.33 -14.14
CA ASN A 765 -0.92 -15.74 -13.94
C ASN A 765 0.18 -16.47 -13.18
N ASP A 766 1.43 -16.15 -13.51
CA ASP A 766 2.62 -16.71 -12.87
C ASP A 766 3.19 -15.82 -11.78
N GLY A 767 2.66 -14.61 -11.62
CA GLY A 767 3.15 -13.65 -10.64
C GLY A 767 4.57 -13.18 -10.96
N THR A 768 4.94 -13.07 -12.24
CA THR A 768 6.27 -12.67 -12.69
C THR A 768 6.27 -11.27 -13.30
N PHE A 769 7.33 -10.55 -13.05
CA PHE A 769 7.60 -9.22 -13.59
C PHE A 769 9.02 -9.17 -14.13
N ASN A 770 9.21 -8.80 -15.38
CA ASN A 770 10.51 -8.63 -16.00
C ASN A 770 10.64 -7.23 -16.62
N LEU A 771 11.82 -6.67 -16.49
CA LEU A 771 12.17 -5.34 -16.99
C LEU A 771 13.44 -5.40 -17.84
N SER A 772 13.39 -4.75 -19.01
CA SER A 772 14.48 -4.71 -19.97
C SER A 772 14.68 -3.29 -20.47
N THR A 773 15.53 -2.51 -19.80
CA THR A 773 16.01 -1.24 -20.33
C THR A 773 17.52 -1.31 -20.60
N PRO A 774 18.08 -0.41 -21.40
CA PRO A 774 19.51 -0.43 -21.67
C PRO A 774 20.37 -0.31 -20.41
N ARG A 775 19.92 0.41 -19.40
CA ARG A 775 20.72 0.73 -18.18
C ARG A 775 20.27 -0.01 -16.94
N THR A 776 19.04 -0.53 -16.91
CA THR A 776 18.49 -1.31 -15.79
C THR A 776 17.72 -2.50 -16.33
N SER A 777 18.01 -3.70 -15.83
CA SER A 777 17.44 -4.96 -16.31
C SER A 777 17.28 -5.95 -15.16
N GLY A 778 16.20 -6.74 -15.18
CA GLY A 778 15.93 -7.72 -14.12
C GLY A 778 14.43 -7.93 -13.90
N GLY A 779 14.03 -8.33 -12.71
CA GLY A 779 12.61 -8.59 -12.46
C GLY A 779 12.34 -9.22 -11.10
N PHE A 780 11.14 -9.79 -10.99
CA PHE A 780 10.65 -10.52 -9.83
C PHE A 780 10.01 -11.84 -10.26
N THR A 781 10.21 -12.87 -9.47
CA THR A 781 9.53 -14.16 -9.64
C THR A 781 9.23 -14.82 -8.30
N GLY A 782 8.21 -15.68 -8.25
CA GLY A 782 7.85 -16.53 -7.11
C GLY A 782 8.78 -17.72 -6.86
N GLY A 783 10.02 -17.73 -7.41
CA GLY A 783 11.02 -18.77 -7.16
C GLY A 783 11.45 -19.57 -8.39
N ARG A 784 11.20 -19.04 -9.60
CA ARG A 784 11.57 -19.69 -10.87
C ARG A 784 12.70 -18.90 -11.55
N GLU A 785 12.41 -18.26 -12.65
CA GLU A 785 13.35 -17.55 -13.49
C GLU A 785 12.93 -16.12 -13.74
N ILE A 786 13.91 -15.24 -13.78
CA ILE A 786 13.81 -13.89 -14.32
C ILE A 786 14.53 -13.91 -15.65
N ARG A 787 13.91 -13.39 -16.70
CA ARG A 787 14.50 -13.26 -18.02
C ARG A 787 14.31 -11.85 -18.55
N SER A 788 15.42 -11.18 -18.76
CA SER A 788 15.44 -9.83 -19.28
C SER A 788 16.55 -9.61 -20.29
N ALA A 789 16.58 -8.48 -20.97
CA ALA A 789 17.56 -8.26 -22.07
C ALA A 789 19.01 -8.42 -21.63
N SER A 790 19.37 -7.90 -20.46
CA SER A 790 20.76 -7.89 -19.97
C SER A 790 20.99 -8.80 -18.78
N LEU A 791 19.97 -9.31 -18.11
CA LEU A 791 20.11 -10.14 -16.92
C LEU A 791 19.11 -11.29 -16.95
N ASP A 792 19.61 -12.51 -16.74
CA ASP A 792 18.81 -13.66 -16.35
C ASP A 792 19.19 -14.08 -14.94
N ALA A 793 18.21 -14.57 -14.18
CA ALA A 793 18.43 -15.15 -12.87
C ALA A 793 17.57 -16.41 -12.69
N THR A 794 18.18 -17.53 -12.32
CA THR A 794 17.48 -18.78 -11.97
C THR A 794 17.56 -18.95 -10.46
N LEU A 795 16.40 -18.97 -9.79
CA LEU A 795 16.28 -19.04 -8.34
C LEU A 795 16.12 -20.48 -7.83
N ASP A 796 16.43 -20.71 -6.58
CA ASP A 796 16.34 -22.01 -5.88
C ASP A 796 14.96 -22.34 -5.31
N GLY A 797 13.89 -21.75 -5.86
CA GLY A 797 12.52 -21.95 -5.41
C GLY A 797 12.01 -20.92 -4.39
N GLN A 798 12.82 -19.94 -4.00
CA GLN A 798 12.41 -18.83 -3.16
C GLN A 798 12.04 -17.61 -4.01
N ALA A 799 10.95 -16.91 -3.62
CA ALA A 799 10.56 -15.66 -4.27
C ALA A 799 11.63 -14.59 -4.05
N ALA A 800 12.06 -13.91 -5.11
CA ALA A 800 12.99 -12.79 -5.00
C ALA A 800 12.88 -11.81 -6.17
N THR A 801 13.33 -10.59 -5.93
CA THR A 801 13.60 -9.57 -6.95
C THR A 801 15.09 -9.55 -7.24
N VAL A 802 15.47 -9.68 -8.50
CA VAL A 802 16.87 -9.58 -8.95
C VAL A 802 16.97 -8.58 -10.07
N TRP A 803 17.83 -7.59 -9.93
CA TRP A 803 18.06 -6.61 -10.99
C TRP A 803 19.51 -6.13 -11.01
N ALA A 804 19.94 -5.64 -12.17
CA ALA A 804 21.20 -4.97 -12.40
C ALA A 804 20.99 -3.59 -12.98
N SER A 805 21.85 -2.64 -12.61
CA SER A 805 21.85 -1.29 -13.19
C SER A 805 23.26 -0.77 -13.39
N ALA A 806 23.49 -0.08 -14.51
CA ALA A 806 24.70 0.66 -14.76
C ALA A 806 24.83 1.86 -13.80
N LEU A 807 26.02 2.04 -13.22
CA LEU A 807 26.33 3.15 -12.32
C LEU A 807 27.04 4.32 -13.02
N ASP A 808 27.31 4.16 -14.30
CA ASP A 808 27.76 5.18 -15.23
C ASP A 808 26.67 5.51 -16.27
N ASP A 809 26.97 6.37 -17.24
CA ASP A 809 25.99 6.78 -18.25
C ASP A 809 25.87 5.79 -19.42
N ALA A 810 26.64 4.71 -19.40
CA ALA A 810 26.61 3.68 -20.43
C ALA A 810 25.48 2.66 -20.21
N PRO A 811 24.98 1.98 -21.25
CA PRO A 811 24.12 0.83 -21.11
C PRO A 811 24.89 -0.34 -20.43
N ILE A 812 24.16 -1.28 -19.78
CA ILE A 812 24.73 -2.46 -19.11
C ILE A 812 25.73 -3.19 -20.03
N ALA A 813 25.39 -3.31 -21.29
CA ALA A 813 26.21 -4.00 -22.30
C ALA A 813 27.64 -3.44 -22.39
N THR A 814 27.86 -2.15 -22.13
CA THR A 814 29.15 -1.47 -22.29
C THR A 814 29.63 -0.76 -21.01
N SER A 815 28.81 -0.70 -19.97
CA SER A 815 29.16 -0.11 -18.70
C SER A 815 30.42 -0.74 -18.09
N ARG A 816 31.15 0.03 -17.33
CA ARG A 816 32.35 -0.42 -16.61
C ARG A 816 32.09 -0.70 -15.13
N ARG A 817 30.91 -0.32 -14.64
CA ARG A 817 30.54 -0.48 -13.24
C ARG A 817 29.03 -0.67 -13.09
N LEU A 818 28.65 -1.78 -12.50
CA LEU A 818 27.25 -2.16 -12.33
C LEU A 818 26.95 -2.45 -10.85
N LEU A 819 25.74 -2.19 -10.43
CA LEU A 819 25.16 -2.72 -9.20
C LEU A 819 24.25 -3.89 -9.56
N VAL A 820 24.42 -5.03 -8.89
CA VAL A 820 23.49 -6.15 -8.97
C VAL A 820 22.89 -6.39 -7.59
N THR A 821 21.58 -6.62 -7.52
CA THR A 821 20.87 -6.89 -6.27
C THR A 821 20.12 -8.21 -6.34
N HIS A 822 20.01 -8.90 -5.21
CA HIS A 822 19.22 -10.11 -5.04
C HIS A 822 18.42 -9.97 -3.76
N LEU A 823 17.10 -9.71 -3.88
CA LEU A 823 16.24 -9.25 -2.81
C LEU A 823 15.15 -10.28 -2.50
N PRO A 824 15.42 -11.31 -1.69
CA PRO A 824 14.39 -12.16 -1.10
C PRO A 824 13.71 -11.46 0.10
N ASP A 825 12.99 -12.21 0.93
CA ASP A 825 12.32 -11.66 2.12
C ASP A 825 13.30 -11.25 3.22
N VAL A 826 12.94 -10.19 3.96
CA VAL A 826 13.65 -9.73 5.16
C VAL A 826 12.66 -9.56 6.31
N GLN A 827 12.95 -10.19 7.43
CA GLN A 827 12.15 -10.19 8.66
C GLN A 827 13.02 -9.75 9.87
N ASN A 828 12.40 -9.54 11.02
CA ASN A 828 13.16 -9.32 12.25
C ASN A 828 13.57 -10.63 12.92
N ASP A 829 14.69 -10.63 13.66
CA ASP A 829 15.04 -11.74 14.54
C ASP A 829 13.95 -11.96 15.58
N ARG A 830 13.55 -13.22 15.78
CA ARG A 830 12.47 -13.63 16.70
C ARG A 830 11.10 -13.02 16.42
N VAL A 831 10.86 -12.53 15.20
CA VAL A 831 9.49 -12.23 14.80
C VAL A 831 8.66 -13.50 14.87
N THR A 832 7.43 -13.37 15.40
CA THR A 832 6.55 -14.52 15.62
C THR A 832 5.25 -14.35 14.86
N TYR A 833 4.89 -15.37 14.11
CA TYR A 833 3.63 -15.47 13.37
C TYR A 833 2.76 -16.60 13.90
N ALA A 834 1.45 -16.46 13.78
CA ALA A 834 0.48 -17.45 14.22
C ALA A 834 0.54 -18.77 13.43
N ASP A 835 1.02 -18.72 12.21
CA ASP A 835 0.98 -19.85 11.27
C ASP A 835 2.06 -19.73 10.16
N PRO A 836 2.33 -20.82 9.41
CA PRO A 836 3.35 -20.85 8.38
C PRO A 836 3.12 -19.98 7.16
N ASP A 837 1.92 -19.43 6.95
CA ASP A 837 1.65 -18.49 5.85
C ASP A 837 2.06 -17.05 6.19
N LEU A 838 2.58 -16.82 7.40
CA LEU A 838 3.19 -15.57 7.88
C LEU A 838 2.26 -14.35 7.74
N LYS A 839 0.95 -14.53 7.89
CA LYS A 839 -0.01 -13.45 7.72
C LYS A 839 -0.36 -12.75 9.02
N ILE A 840 -0.46 -13.48 10.12
CA ILE A 840 -0.81 -12.91 11.42
C ILE A 840 0.44 -12.77 12.28
N LEU A 841 0.80 -11.53 12.50
CA LEU A 841 1.92 -11.14 13.32
C LEU A 841 1.52 -11.12 14.80
N LEU A 842 2.22 -11.90 15.63
CA LEU A 842 2.04 -11.97 17.08
C LEU A 842 3.08 -11.15 17.84
N SER A 843 4.30 -11.05 17.30
CA SER A 843 5.39 -10.29 17.89
C SER A 843 6.31 -9.74 16.79
N HIS A 844 6.72 -8.48 16.92
CA HIS A 844 7.73 -7.88 16.02
C HIS A 844 9.14 -8.44 16.21
N GLY A 845 9.36 -9.28 17.22
CA GLY A 845 10.68 -9.79 17.55
C GLY A 845 11.66 -8.71 18.00
N ARG A 846 12.93 -8.84 17.59
CA ARG A 846 14.02 -7.89 17.88
C ARG A 846 14.28 -7.02 16.66
N SER A 847 14.67 -5.78 16.84
CA SER A 847 15.10 -4.87 15.77
C SER A 847 16.48 -5.27 15.21
N ALA A 848 16.55 -6.45 14.58
CA ALA A 848 17.73 -7.02 13.94
C ALA A 848 17.26 -7.73 12.66
N PRO A 849 17.53 -7.18 11.47
CA PRO A 849 17.02 -7.73 10.22
C PRO A 849 17.69 -9.05 9.86
N MET A 850 16.88 -10.01 9.45
CA MET A 850 17.22 -11.34 9.00
C MET A 850 16.78 -11.53 7.56
N MET A 851 17.68 -11.95 6.69
CA MET A 851 17.36 -12.22 5.29
C MET A 851 17.07 -13.70 5.06
N ARG A 852 16.08 -13.99 4.25
CA ARG A 852 15.78 -15.34 3.78
C ARG A 852 16.96 -15.91 3.01
N VAL A 853 17.35 -17.13 3.32
CA VAL A 853 18.37 -17.85 2.55
C VAL A 853 17.83 -18.17 1.16
N CYS A 854 18.52 -17.70 0.15
CA CYS A 854 18.15 -17.83 -1.26
C CYS A 854 19.40 -17.82 -2.13
N LYS A 855 19.42 -18.66 -3.17
CA LYS A 855 20.47 -18.70 -4.19
C LYS A 855 19.90 -18.33 -5.55
N ALA A 856 20.69 -17.59 -6.31
CA ALA A 856 20.38 -17.26 -7.69
C ALA A 856 21.61 -17.46 -8.58
N SER A 857 21.44 -18.18 -9.67
CA SER A 857 22.42 -18.23 -10.76
C SER A 857 22.22 -17.02 -11.65
N ILE A 858 23.16 -16.10 -11.66
CA ILE A 858 23.10 -14.82 -12.39
C ILE A 858 23.88 -14.96 -13.71
N VAL A 859 23.22 -14.56 -14.80
CA VAL A 859 23.81 -14.39 -16.14
C VAL A 859 23.65 -12.93 -16.53
N LEU A 860 24.74 -12.20 -16.64
CA LEU A 860 24.76 -10.78 -16.97
C LEU A 860 25.43 -10.58 -18.33
N ARG A 861 24.64 -10.17 -19.34
CA ARG A 861 25.12 -9.92 -20.70
C ARG A 861 25.80 -8.56 -20.76
N CYS A 862 27.11 -8.59 -20.94
CA CYS A 862 27.98 -7.40 -20.95
C CYS A 862 29.18 -7.64 -21.87
N ALA A 863 29.91 -6.57 -22.22
CA ALA A 863 31.12 -6.68 -23.04
C ALA A 863 32.21 -7.47 -22.33
N GLU A 864 33.07 -8.09 -23.08
CA GLU A 864 34.25 -8.80 -22.57
C GLU A 864 35.20 -7.87 -21.79
N GLY A 865 35.80 -8.39 -20.73
CA GLY A 865 36.75 -7.64 -19.92
C GLY A 865 37.19 -8.38 -18.66
N PRO A 866 38.17 -7.82 -17.93
CA PRO A 866 38.67 -8.39 -16.69
C PRO A 866 37.71 -8.12 -15.52
N TRP A 867 36.51 -8.66 -15.61
CA TRP A 867 35.46 -8.44 -14.64
C TRP A 867 35.78 -8.99 -13.25
N LYS A 868 35.47 -8.17 -12.23
CA LYS A 868 35.48 -8.56 -10.83
C LYS A 868 34.10 -8.33 -10.23
N VAL A 869 33.66 -9.28 -9.43
CA VAL A 869 32.38 -9.18 -8.69
C VAL A 869 32.69 -9.11 -7.22
N TYR A 870 32.23 -8.07 -6.55
CA TYR A 870 32.41 -7.88 -5.11
C TYR A 870 31.08 -7.95 -4.37
N ALA A 871 31.05 -8.77 -3.31
CA ALA A 871 29.98 -8.70 -2.31
C ALA A 871 30.06 -7.36 -1.56
N LEU A 872 28.91 -6.72 -1.34
CA LEU A 872 28.82 -5.43 -0.63
C LEU A 872 28.15 -5.58 0.73
N GLY A 873 28.58 -4.72 1.66
CA GLY A 873 27.79 -4.38 2.85
C GLY A 873 26.68 -3.38 2.51
N VAL A 874 25.71 -3.22 3.42
CA VAL A 874 24.62 -2.26 3.27
C VAL A 874 25.06 -0.78 3.20
N ASP A 875 26.32 -0.50 3.56
CA ASP A 875 27.00 0.78 3.44
C ASP A 875 27.78 0.95 2.11
N GLY A 876 27.81 -0.09 1.27
CA GLY A 876 28.57 -0.12 0.03
C GLY A 876 30.04 -0.54 0.17
N SER A 877 30.48 -0.96 1.37
CA SER A 877 31.83 -1.51 1.55
C SER A 877 31.96 -2.85 0.83
N ARG A 878 33.06 -3.07 0.12
CA ARG A 878 33.39 -4.38 -0.45
C ARG A 878 33.75 -5.36 0.65
N ARG A 879 33.13 -6.55 0.64
CA ARG A 879 33.29 -7.61 1.66
C ARG A 879 34.09 -8.81 1.17
N GLY A 880 34.48 -8.83 -0.09
CA GLY A 880 35.23 -9.90 -0.73
C GLY A 880 34.81 -10.10 -2.17
N GLU A 881 35.70 -10.71 -2.92
CA GLU A 881 35.50 -11.05 -4.32
C GLU A 881 34.64 -12.33 -4.45
N ILE A 882 33.78 -12.37 -5.45
CA ILE A 882 32.93 -13.49 -5.81
C ILE A 882 33.52 -14.13 -7.07
N SER A 883 33.66 -15.45 -7.10
CA SER A 883 34.06 -16.15 -8.31
C SER A 883 33.04 -15.93 -9.41
N ALA A 884 33.54 -15.47 -10.54
CA ALA A 884 32.73 -15.22 -11.73
C ALA A 884 33.47 -15.69 -12.96
N THR A 885 32.77 -16.13 -13.98
CA THR A 885 33.33 -16.58 -15.27
C THR A 885 32.67 -15.79 -16.38
N TYR A 886 33.46 -15.36 -17.35
CA TYR A 886 32.98 -14.74 -18.57
C TYR A 886 33.08 -15.77 -19.71
N SER A 887 31.91 -16.05 -20.34
CA SER A 887 31.84 -16.90 -21.52
C SER A 887 30.59 -16.54 -22.35
N ASP A 888 30.65 -16.72 -23.66
CA ASP A 888 29.52 -16.54 -24.55
C ASP A 888 28.82 -15.16 -24.43
N GLY A 889 29.60 -14.09 -24.27
CA GLY A 889 29.13 -12.73 -24.16
C GLY A 889 28.43 -12.38 -22.82
N ALA A 890 28.64 -13.21 -21.79
CA ALA A 890 28.03 -12.99 -20.50
C ALA A 890 28.96 -13.31 -19.32
N LEU A 891 28.83 -12.52 -18.29
CA LEU A 891 29.42 -12.77 -16.97
C LEU A 891 28.44 -13.63 -16.14
N ARG A 892 28.97 -14.69 -15.53
CA ARG A 892 28.20 -15.67 -14.76
C ARG A 892 28.75 -15.77 -13.34
N PHE A 893 27.87 -15.71 -12.35
CA PHE A 893 28.21 -15.92 -10.95
C PHE A 893 27.01 -16.37 -10.14
N ILE A 894 27.29 -16.92 -8.95
CA ILE A 894 26.24 -17.32 -8.00
C ILE A 894 26.07 -16.24 -6.95
N SER A 895 24.86 -15.74 -6.83
CA SER A 895 24.41 -14.95 -5.69
C SER A 895 23.88 -15.89 -4.61
N ASP A 896 24.50 -15.92 -3.45
CA ASP A 896 24.10 -16.73 -2.29
C ASP A 896 23.97 -15.79 -1.08
N THR A 897 22.74 -15.61 -0.58
CA THR A 897 22.50 -14.73 0.57
C THR A 897 23.14 -15.23 1.85
N ALA A 898 23.36 -16.54 1.97
CA ALA A 898 24.01 -17.19 3.10
C ALA A 898 25.51 -17.46 2.89
N ARG A 899 26.15 -16.84 1.89
CA ARG A 899 27.61 -16.98 1.67
C ARG A 899 28.41 -16.71 2.92
N ASP A 900 28.04 -15.71 3.70
CA ASP A 900 28.51 -15.46 5.05
C ASP A 900 27.33 -15.64 6.02
N PRO A 901 27.31 -16.74 6.79
CA PRO A 901 26.19 -17.02 7.69
C PRO A 901 26.05 -15.99 8.84
N SER A 902 27.04 -15.10 9.01
CA SER A 902 27.00 -14.04 10.02
C SER A 902 26.54 -12.69 9.46
N ASP A 903 26.40 -12.57 8.12
CA ASP A 903 26.06 -11.31 7.47
C ASP A 903 25.63 -11.52 6.01
N ALA A 904 24.34 -11.38 5.73
CA ALA A 904 23.76 -11.66 4.44
C ALA A 904 24.42 -10.92 3.27
N THR A 905 24.53 -11.60 2.13
CA THR A 905 25.10 -11.06 0.91
C THR A 905 24.02 -10.97 -0.17
N PHE A 906 23.59 -9.78 -0.52
CA PHE A 906 22.50 -9.53 -1.47
C PHE A 906 22.74 -8.33 -2.40
N LEU A 907 23.85 -7.64 -2.22
CA LEU A 907 24.29 -6.50 -3.01
C LEU A 907 25.68 -6.81 -3.59
N TYR A 908 25.85 -6.55 -4.87
CA TYR A 908 27.09 -6.86 -5.59
C TYR A 908 27.50 -5.68 -6.45
N GLU A 909 28.77 -5.33 -6.41
CA GLU A 909 29.40 -4.45 -7.38
C GLU A 909 30.13 -5.30 -8.43
N VAL A 910 29.81 -5.06 -9.69
CA VAL A 910 30.47 -5.68 -10.84
C VAL A 910 31.26 -4.57 -11.54
N VAL A 911 32.58 -4.76 -11.67
CA VAL A 911 33.48 -3.72 -12.17
C VAL A 911 34.59 -4.31 -13.03
N ARG A 912 35.01 -3.57 -14.08
CA ARG A 912 36.10 -3.90 -14.98
C ARG A 912 37.06 -2.73 -15.20
#